data_b31c062b8ce957d64459ab3e8a25db7e
#
_entry.id   b31c062b8ce957d64459ab3e8a25db7e
#
_cell.length_a   1.000
_cell.length_b   1.000
_cell.length_c   1.000
_cell.angle_alpha   90.00
_cell.angle_beta   90.00
_cell.angle_gamma   90.00
#
_symmetry.space_group_name_H-M   'P 1'
#
loop_
_entity.id
_entity.type
_entity.pdbx_description
1 polymer ?
#
loop_
_entity_poly.entity_id
_entity_poly.type
_entity_poly.pdbx_seq_one_letter_code
_entity_poly.pdbx_strand_id
1 'polypeptide(L)'
;MRVLPTSRRLGVGLYSPFIALLYLTTRTAAAAPPAVSDFDWTTLSPSTSLNYTSCYHQTFKCAKLVLPLDWLSADSLLDNEKDTAPVVTLAVIARPATVPESDPRHGGTIITNPGGPSGPGVNFMLRDSELLQRTVDINDDKNGSGGRHYEILSFDPRGVGLTEPSADCYSGDRFARGSAWWADRGLGAVGEMGQDGGRGDLDTVRRAMARAEGFGKLCEAKNAAAGKDGGIWGFMSTSSVARDMVAIVDKLDELRKENAERSNATSGAGNDTSAILRLESSFGGFSYGSALGNYFASMFPGRVGRIILEGVENVDNYHALSWSVNQVDTQHVVEHFWETCFRGRDACALYQSTDKDSSTIRDRVNHFMDALEAKPVSYVSQETNTYVDITRHDVIEAIMNPLYEPLTDFPDLAQLLSEAMQGNMTHLYKSAYRAPNQKDSCNTNKTDPPAYTCSPDAMRAIACGDGESQTNMTAEEFADYVTDLQEKQNADFAFLEAKIRLACTGWRIRPKYRFDGPWTTPAADTKLVQGKPAAPILFMSSRYDPVTPLANALAMSRQHPGSRVLVQESAGHGSVDSPSRCREDYIKRYFATGEMPPEGKMCQPDCQPFQECARLSEGGGLARRGDAMNVRGWRAPQVVL
;
A
#
# COMPACT_ATOMS: atom_id res chain seq x y z
N MET A 1 53.75 11.70 50.59
CA MET A 1 53.68 11.95 52.04
C MET A 1 52.23 11.67 52.41
N ARG A 2 51.94 10.51 53.00
CA ARG A 2 51.60 10.27 54.41
C ARG A 2 50.43 11.15 54.87
N VAL A 3 49.24 10.77 55.40
CA VAL A 3 48.92 9.58 56.25
C VAL A 3 47.40 9.54 56.38
N LEU A 4 46.77 8.37 56.34
CA LEU A 4 45.51 7.98 57.00
C LEU A 4 45.78 7.93 58.53
N PRO A 5 44.85 7.72 59.46
CA PRO A 5 43.43 7.36 59.44
C PRO A 5 42.65 8.04 60.61
N THR A 6 41.34 7.77 60.76
CA THR A 6 40.83 7.13 61.99
C THR A 6 39.29 6.90 61.93
N SER A 7 38.96 5.74 62.38
CA SER A 7 37.65 5.16 62.71
C SER A 7 36.94 5.81 63.89
N ARG A 8 35.57 5.81 63.92
CA ARG A 8 34.83 5.49 65.16
C ARG A 8 33.44 4.93 64.90
N ARG A 9 33.12 4.02 65.73
CA ARG A 9 32.05 3.01 65.76
C ARG A 9 30.71 3.52 66.29
N LEU A 10 29.64 2.77 65.87
CA LEU A 10 28.50 2.24 66.66
C LEU A 10 27.41 3.20 67.15
N GLY A 11 26.21 2.96 66.62
CA GLY A 11 24.92 3.21 67.23
C GLY A 11 23.89 2.21 66.71
N VAL A 12 23.61 1.20 67.54
CA VAL A 12 22.58 0.17 67.31
C VAL A 12 21.23 0.79 67.62
N GLY A 13 20.31 0.80 66.67
CA GLY A 13 18.91 1.14 66.87
C GLY A 13 18.03 0.03 66.32
N LEU A 14 17.44 -0.71 67.22
CA LEU A 14 16.39 -1.70 66.99
C LEU A 14 15.13 -1.02 66.43
N TYR A 15 14.66 -1.43 65.23
CA TYR A 15 13.31 -1.20 64.78
C TYR A 15 12.70 -2.47 64.19
N SER A 16 11.49 -2.72 64.68
CA SER A 16 10.55 -3.80 64.46
C SER A 16 10.23 -4.04 62.97
N PRO A 17 9.98 -5.27 62.50
CA PRO A 17 9.65 -5.57 61.11
C PRO A 17 8.15 -5.34 60.87
N PHE A 18 7.81 -4.31 60.09
CA PHE A 18 6.51 -4.26 59.39
C PHE A 18 6.57 -5.18 58.17
N ILE A 19 5.82 -6.27 58.25
CA ILE A 19 5.58 -7.17 57.12
C ILE A 19 4.71 -6.42 56.11
N ALA A 20 5.29 -5.84 55.06
CA ALA A 20 4.59 -5.40 53.87
C ALA A 20 4.37 -6.61 52.96
N LEU A 21 3.14 -7.11 52.91
CA LEU A 21 2.68 -8.14 51.98
C LEU A 21 2.71 -7.53 50.55
N LEU A 22 3.80 -7.74 49.80
CA LEU A 22 3.85 -7.47 48.38
C LEU A 22 2.98 -8.50 47.67
N TYR A 23 1.79 -8.05 47.19
CA TYR A 23 1.06 -8.73 46.16
C TYR A 23 1.87 -8.65 44.85
N LEU A 24 2.67 -9.68 44.59
CA LEU A 24 3.19 -9.95 43.25
C LEU A 24 1.99 -10.39 42.38
N THR A 25 1.34 -9.45 41.73
CA THR A 25 0.52 -9.78 40.56
C THR A 25 1.51 -10.19 39.47
N THR A 26 1.65 -11.50 39.28
CA THR A 26 2.26 -12.06 38.06
C THR A 26 1.38 -11.64 36.90
N ARG A 27 1.72 -10.53 36.25
CA ARG A 27 1.25 -10.28 34.89
C ARG A 27 1.85 -11.41 34.04
N THR A 28 1.05 -12.40 33.72
CA THR A 28 1.34 -13.29 32.62
C THR A 28 1.54 -12.38 31.41
N ALA A 29 2.80 -12.24 30.98
CA ALA A 29 3.10 -11.63 29.71
C ALA A 29 2.29 -12.38 28.66
N ALA A 30 1.33 -11.70 28.05
CA ALA A 30 0.68 -12.23 26.86
C ALA A 30 1.81 -12.55 25.87
N ALA A 31 1.87 -13.79 25.43
CA ALA A 31 2.83 -14.21 24.42
C ALA A 31 2.70 -13.22 23.24
N ALA A 32 3.83 -12.67 22.80
CA ALA A 32 3.88 -11.90 21.58
C ALA A 32 3.19 -12.73 20.49
N PRO A 33 2.34 -12.12 19.64
CA PRO A 33 1.77 -12.85 18.51
C PRO A 33 2.92 -13.49 17.75
N PRO A 34 2.80 -14.76 17.33
CA PRO A 34 3.85 -15.43 16.60
C PRO A 34 4.24 -14.54 15.42
N ALA A 35 5.54 -14.29 15.26
CA ALA A 35 6.07 -13.65 14.07
C ALA A 35 5.41 -14.31 12.86
N VAL A 36 4.97 -13.52 11.87
CA VAL A 36 4.41 -14.05 10.61
C VAL A 36 5.45 -15.01 10.07
N SER A 37 5.23 -16.30 10.32
CA SER A 37 6.26 -17.30 10.16
C SER A 37 6.33 -17.73 8.71
N ASP A 38 7.41 -17.68 8.18
CA ASP A 38 8.29 -18.67 7.64
C ASP A 38 7.58 -19.68 6.73
N PHE A 39 6.89 -19.19 5.68
CA PHE A 39 6.59 -20.06 4.55
C PHE A 39 7.66 -19.83 3.47
N ASP A 40 8.39 -20.91 3.15
CA ASP A 40 9.43 -20.87 2.13
C ASP A 40 8.83 -21.04 0.72
N TRP A 41 8.68 -19.92 0.02
CA TRP A 41 8.18 -19.88 -1.36
C TRP A 41 9.07 -20.64 -2.36
N THR A 42 10.34 -20.91 -2.02
CA THR A 42 11.24 -21.69 -2.89
C THR A 42 10.84 -23.16 -2.96
N THR A 43 10.04 -23.64 -2.03
CA THR A 43 9.50 -25.01 -2.01
C THR A 43 8.37 -25.24 -3.00
N LEU A 44 7.75 -24.15 -3.51
CA LEU A 44 6.68 -24.23 -4.49
C LEU A 44 7.27 -24.42 -5.90
N SER A 45 6.79 -25.43 -6.61
CA SER A 45 7.10 -25.61 -8.03
C SER A 45 6.25 -24.70 -8.89
N PRO A 46 6.85 -23.92 -9.82
CA PRO A 46 6.10 -23.17 -10.81
C PRO A 46 5.21 -24.06 -11.68
N SER A 47 4.01 -23.59 -12.03
CA SER A 47 3.06 -24.33 -12.84
C SER A 47 2.21 -23.39 -13.71
N THR A 48 1.78 -23.84 -14.87
CA THR A 48 0.81 -23.15 -15.74
C THR A 48 -0.63 -23.28 -15.23
N SER A 49 -0.85 -24.06 -14.17
CA SER A 49 -2.13 -24.20 -13.46
C SER A 49 -1.99 -23.70 -12.01
N LEU A 50 -3.09 -23.30 -11.38
CA LEU A 50 -3.12 -22.90 -9.97
C LEU A 50 -3.00 -24.13 -9.04
N ASN A 51 -1.78 -24.62 -8.88
CA ASN A 51 -1.46 -25.74 -7.98
C ASN A 51 -1.27 -25.22 -6.56
N TYR A 52 -2.36 -25.07 -5.82
CA TYR A 52 -2.33 -24.55 -4.46
C TYR A 52 -1.70 -25.50 -3.45
N THR A 53 -0.80 -24.95 -2.64
CA THR A 53 -0.27 -25.58 -1.43
C THR A 53 -0.72 -24.79 -0.22
N SER A 54 -1.07 -25.47 0.88
CA SER A 54 -1.37 -24.81 2.15
C SER A 54 -0.14 -24.10 2.69
N CYS A 55 -0.27 -22.84 3.09
CA CYS A 55 0.82 -21.98 3.52
C CYS A 55 0.43 -21.14 4.74
N TYR A 56 1.43 -20.53 5.40
CA TYR A 56 1.23 -19.66 6.56
C TYR A 56 0.25 -20.24 7.60
N HIS A 57 0.66 -21.31 8.28
CA HIS A 57 -0.14 -22.03 9.27
C HIS A 57 -1.49 -22.56 8.74
N GLN A 58 -1.55 -22.93 7.47
CA GLN A 58 -2.76 -23.43 6.81
C GLN A 58 -3.91 -22.41 6.70
N THR A 59 -3.63 -21.13 6.98
CA THR A 59 -4.60 -20.05 6.83
C THR A 59 -4.82 -19.67 5.37
N PHE A 60 -3.79 -19.90 4.53
CA PHE A 60 -3.78 -19.50 3.14
C PHE A 60 -3.47 -20.67 2.21
N LYS A 61 -3.78 -20.46 0.94
CA LYS A 61 -3.36 -21.26 -0.22
C LYS A 61 -2.37 -20.44 -1.03
N CYS A 62 -1.20 -20.98 -1.33
CA CYS A 62 -0.15 -20.34 -2.13
C CYS A 62 0.14 -21.13 -3.40
N ALA A 63 0.43 -20.42 -4.50
CA ALA A 63 0.85 -21.01 -5.77
C ALA A 63 1.86 -20.13 -6.50
N LYS A 64 2.70 -20.75 -7.34
CA LYS A 64 3.54 -20.08 -8.33
C LYS A 64 2.94 -20.30 -9.72
N LEU A 65 2.29 -19.26 -10.27
CA LEU A 65 1.61 -19.32 -11.56
C LEU A 65 2.53 -18.81 -12.68
N VAL A 66 2.80 -19.66 -13.65
CA VAL A 66 3.60 -19.34 -14.84
C VAL A 66 2.69 -18.76 -15.92
N LEU A 67 3.04 -17.54 -16.39
CA LEU A 67 2.36 -16.84 -17.47
C LEU A 67 3.37 -16.37 -18.53
N PRO A 68 2.93 -16.06 -19.75
CA PRO A 68 3.80 -15.47 -20.76
C PRO A 68 4.39 -14.12 -20.28
N LEU A 69 5.68 -13.91 -20.52
CA LEU A 69 6.30 -12.62 -20.25
C LEU A 69 5.74 -11.54 -21.20
N ASP A 70 5.65 -11.85 -22.49
CA ASP A 70 5.12 -10.95 -23.53
C ASP A 70 3.75 -11.43 -24.02
N TRP A 71 2.70 -10.74 -23.59
CA TRP A 71 1.33 -11.05 -24.01
C TRP A 71 1.05 -10.79 -25.49
N LEU A 72 1.77 -9.84 -26.12
CA LEU A 72 1.58 -9.54 -27.55
C LEU A 72 2.13 -10.65 -28.45
N SER A 73 3.21 -11.31 -28.01
CA SER A 73 3.81 -12.42 -28.74
C SER A 73 3.09 -13.75 -28.45
N ALA A 74 2.58 -13.94 -27.23
CA ALA A 74 1.98 -15.20 -26.79
C ALA A 74 0.80 -15.68 -27.66
N ASP A 75 -0.02 -14.74 -28.12
CA ASP A 75 -1.19 -15.04 -28.94
C ASP A 75 -0.81 -15.38 -30.41
N SER A 76 0.42 -15.06 -30.83
CA SER A 76 0.95 -15.29 -32.18
C SER A 76 1.92 -16.47 -32.29
N LEU A 77 2.38 -17.02 -31.14
CA LEU A 77 3.32 -18.14 -31.15
C LEU A 77 2.64 -19.46 -31.56
N LEU A 78 3.34 -20.25 -32.35
CA LEU A 78 2.96 -21.63 -32.64
C LEU A 78 3.10 -22.48 -31.36
N ASP A 79 2.32 -23.55 -31.23
CA ASP A 79 2.30 -24.37 -30.01
C ASP A 79 3.68 -24.92 -29.59
N ASN A 80 4.54 -25.23 -30.58
CA ASN A 80 5.92 -25.66 -30.35
C ASN A 80 6.87 -24.55 -29.90
N GLU A 81 6.51 -23.27 -30.04
CA GLU A 81 7.32 -22.12 -29.62
C GLU A 81 6.89 -21.61 -28.24
N LYS A 82 5.66 -21.92 -27.79
CA LYS A 82 5.14 -21.53 -26.48
C LYS A 82 5.97 -22.12 -25.33
N ASP A 83 6.50 -23.33 -25.47
CA ASP A 83 7.29 -24.00 -24.44
C ASP A 83 8.69 -23.36 -24.22
N THR A 84 9.16 -22.55 -25.18
CA THR A 84 10.47 -21.87 -25.12
C THR A 84 10.37 -20.37 -24.96
N ALA A 85 9.15 -19.82 -24.92
CA ALA A 85 8.93 -18.39 -24.78
C ALA A 85 9.29 -17.92 -23.35
N PRO A 86 9.83 -16.70 -23.20
CA PRO A 86 10.09 -16.13 -21.87
C PRO A 86 8.81 -16.05 -21.02
N VAL A 87 8.93 -16.38 -19.75
CA VAL A 87 7.81 -16.43 -18.80
C VAL A 87 8.01 -15.51 -17.60
N VAL A 88 6.91 -15.17 -16.95
CA VAL A 88 6.87 -14.61 -15.60
C VAL A 88 6.21 -15.62 -14.67
N THR A 89 6.71 -15.76 -13.46
CA THR A 89 6.15 -16.64 -12.43
C THR A 89 5.56 -15.79 -11.32
N LEU A 90 4.24 -15.66 -11.31
CA LEU A 90 3.53 -14.85 -10.32
C LEU A 90 3.42 -15.61 -8.99
N ALA A 91 3.70 -14.92 -7.89
CA ALA A 91 3.36 -15.39 -6.55
C ALA A 91 1.87 -15.08 -6.28
N VAL A 92 1.06 -16.12 -6.06
CA VAL A 92 -0.39 -16.02 -5.84
C VAL A 92 -0.72 -16.53 -4.45
N ILE A 93 -1.54 -15.79 -3.70
CA ILE A 93 -2.01 -16.14 -2.36
C ILE A 93 -3.52 -15.97 -2.27
N ALA A 94 -4.20 -16.92 -1.63
CA ALA A 94 -5.64 -16.85 -1.40
C ALA A 94 -5.99 -17.21 0.05
N ARG A 95 -6.88 -16.42 0.67
CA ARG A 95 -7.57 -16.78 1.91
C ARG A 95 -8.87 -17.48 1.52
N PRO A 96 -9.05 -18.77 1.84
CA PRO A 96 -10.25 -19.51 1.46
C PRO A 96 -11.52 -18.89 2.05
N ALA A 97 -12.64 -19.05 1.35
CA ALA A 97 -13.95 -18.78 1.94
C ALA A 97 -14.16 -19.72 3.16
N THR A 98 -15.01 -19.28 4.09
CA THR A 98 -15.35 -20.06 5.29
C THR A 98 -16.26 -21.27 5.01
N VAL A 99 -16.75 -21.38 3.77
CA VAL A 99 -17.55 -22.51 3.27
C VAL A 99 -16.86 -23.12 2.04
N PRO A 100 -17.04 -24.43 1.77
CA PRO A 100 -16.46 -25.07 0.59
C PRO A 100 -17.07 -24.54 -0.71
N GLU A 101 -16.35 -24.67 -1.83
CA GLU A 101 -16.82 -24.21 -3.16
C GLU A 101 -18.15 -24.83 -3.60
N SER A 102 -18.47 -26.03 -3.13
CA SER A 102 -19.75 -26.71 -3.41
C SER A 102 -20.94 -26.16 -2.62
N ASP A 103 -20.71 -25.32 -1.61
CA ASP A 103 -21.77 -24.70 -0.82
C ASP A 103 -22.45 -23.57 -1.60
N PRO A 104 -23.78 -23.54 -1.68
CA PRO A 104 -24.49 -22.46 -2.41
C PRO A 104 -24.26 -21.05 -1.84
N ARG A 105 -23.75 -20.93 -0.61
CA ARG A 105 -23.36 -19.67 0.01
C ARG A 105 -21.97 -19.20 -0.42
N HIS A 106 -21.19 -20.02 -1.13
CA HIS A 106 -19.90 -19.59 -1.66
C HIS A 106 -20.07 -18.48 -2.70
N GLY A 107 -19.52 -17.29 -2.42
CA GLY A 107 -19.70 -16.06 -3.23
C GLY A 107 -18.77 -15.98 -4.45
N GLY A 108 -17.82 -16.90 -4.57
CA GLY A 108 -16.74 -16.83 -5.56
C GLY A 108 -15.47 -16.20 -4.98
N THR A 109 -14.55 -15.82 -5.87
CA THR A 109 -13.27 -15.20 -5.50
C THR A 109 -13.29 -13.70 -5.78
N ILE A 110 -12.80 -12.90 -4.83
CA ILE A 110 -12.52 -11.48 -5.00
C ILE A 110 -11.01 -11.32 -5.14
N ILE A 111 -10.53 -10.85 -6.29
CA ILE A 111 -9.13 -10.52 -6.51
C ILE A 111 -8.87 -9.15 -5.91
N THR A 112 -7.71 -8.95 -5.27
CA THR A 112 -7.37 -7.67 -4.63
C THR A 112 -5.98 -7.19 -5.04
N ASN A 113 -5.79 -5.86 -5.04
CA ASN A 113 -4.49 -5.23 -5.23
C ASN A 113 -4.34 -4.03 -4.28
N PRO A 114 -3.25 -3.95 -3.50
CA PRO A 114 -3.05 -2.89 -2.50
C PRO A 114 -2.68 -1.53 -3.09
N GLY A 115 -2.28 -1.48 -4.35
CA GLY A 115 -1.80 -0.24 -4.97
C GLY A 115 -0.28 -0.08 -4.94
N GLY A 116 0.16 1.14 -4.79
CA GLY A 116 1.55 1.55 -4.86
C GLY A 116 1.76 2.63 -5.92
N PRO A 117 2.11 2.30 -7.19
CA PRO A 117 2.35 0.97 -7.74
C PRO A 117 3.47 0.22 -7.04
N SER A 118 3.59 -1.08 -7.27
CA SER A 118 4.57 -1.98 -6.66
C SER A 118 4.22 -2.54 -5.27
N GLY A 119 3.01 -2.35 -4.80
CA GLY A 119 2.51 -3.03 -3.61
C GLY A 119 2.38 -4.54 -3.79
N PRO A 120 3.00 -5.38 -2.90
CA PRO A 120 2.88 -6.82 -3.02
C PRO A 120 1.59 -7.34 -2.43
N GLY A 121 0.89 -8.10 -3.26
CA GLY A 121 -0.35 -8.70 -2.87
C GLY A 121 -0.19 -9.74 -1.76
N VAL A 122 0.94 -10.46 -1.74
CA VAL A 122 1.22 -11.44 -0.68
C VAL A 122 1.27 -10.77 0.69
N ASN A 123 2.05 -9.70 0.85
CA ASN A 123 2.14 -8.98 2.12
C ASN A 123 0.81 -8.33 2.52
N PHE A 124 0.08 -7.79 1.55
CA PHE A 124 -1.24 -7.23 1.78
C PHE A 124 -2.21 -8.26 2.35
N MET A 125 -2.23 -9.47 1.78
CA MET A 125 -3.07 -10.57 2.26
C MET A 125 -2.68 -11.02 3.67
N LEU A 126 -1.41 -11.10 3.97
CA LEU A 126 -0.93 -11.51 5.30
C LEU A 126 -1.35 -10.51 6.38
N ARG A 127 -1.46 -9.22 6.04
CA ARG A 127 -1.84 -8.16 6.95
C ARG A 127 -3.36 -7.95 7.05
N ASP A 128 -4.05 -7.88 5.92
CA ASP A 128 -5.39 -7.30 5.85
C ASP A 128 -6.49 -8.29 5.42
N SER A 129 -6.15 -9.53 5.04
CA SER A 129 -7.13 -10.47 4.47
C SER A 129 -8.30 -10.80 5.38
N GLU A 130 -8.12 -10.80 6.70
CA GLU A 130 -9.19 -11.03 7.66
C GLU A 130 -10.18 -9.87 7.68
N LEU A 131 -9.67 -8.63 7.67
CA LEU A 131 -10.50 -7.44 7.59
C LEU A 131 -11.27 -7.40 6.26
N LEU A 132 -10.59 -7.69 5.14
CA LEU A 132 -11.22 -7.73 3.83
C LEU A 132 -12.34 -8.77 3.77
N GLN A 133 -12.07 -10.00 4.22
CA GLN A 133 -13.06 -11.07 4.21
C GLN A 133 -14.28 -10.72 5.08
N ARG A 134 -14.07 -10.21 6.30
CA ARG A 134 -15.15 -9.76 7.18
C ARG A 134 -15.97 -8.61 6.57
N THR A 135 -15.33 -7.72 5.83
CA THR A 135 -15.99 -6.58 5.19
C THR A 135 -16.93 -7.02 4.07
N VAL A 136 -16.62 -8.10 3.35
CA VAL A 136 -17.42 -8.58 2.22
C VAL A 136 -18.38 -9.72 2.59
N ASP A 137 -18.06 -10.53 3.59
CA ASP A 137 -18.87 -11.67 3.99
C ASP A 137 -20.18 -11.25 4.64
N ILE A 138 -21.27 -11.93 4.26
CA ILE A 138 -22.56 -11.84 4.89
C ILE A 138 -22.70 -13.05 5.81
N ASN A 139 -22.86 -12.80 7.10
CA ASN A 139 -23.09 -13.87 8.08
C ASN A 139 -24.41 -14.58 7.81
N ASP A 140 -24.43 -15.87 8.13
CA ASP A 140 -25.67 -16.66 8.10
C ASP A 140 -26.73 -16.08 9.02
N ASP A 141 -27.99 -16.23 8.65
CA ASP A 141 -29.10 -15.96 9.55
C ASP A 141 -29.13 -16.98 10.71
N LYS A 142 -30.06 -16.78 11.67
CA LYS A 142 -30.19 -17.67 12.83
C LYS A 142 -30.52 -19.14 12.47
N ASN A 143 -30.93 -19.39 11.23
CA ASN A 143 -31.24 -20.71 10.71
C ASN A 143 -30.08 -21.33 9.90
N GLY A 144 -28.93 -20.64 9.83
CA GLY A 144 -27.76 -21.09 9.07
C GLY A 144 -27.93 -20.96 7.54
N SER A 145 -28.82 -20.10 7.10
CA SER A 145 -29.10 -19.82 5.69
C SER A 145 -28.92 -18.34 5.38
N GLY A 146 -28.81 -18.00 4.10
CA GLY A 146 -28.78 -16.61 3.63
C GLY A 146 -27.40 -15.93 3.66
N GLY A 147 -26.36 -16.58 4.18
CA GLY A 147 -24.98 -16.08 4.18
C GLY A 147 -24.35 -16.02 2.78
N ARG A 148 -23.27 -15.25 2.66
CA ARG A 148 -22.42 -15.22 1.48
C ARG A 148 -20.96 -15.09 1.90
N HIS A 149 -20.12 -16.01 1.47
CA HIS A 149 -18.74 -16.14 1.92
C HIS A 149 -17.79 -16.14 0.71
N TYR A 150 -16.79 -15.27 0.75
CA TYR A 150 -15.89 -15.06 -0.38
C TYR A 150 -14.49 -15.57 -0.08
N GLU A 151 -13.86 -16.14 -1.10
CA GLU A 151 -12.43 -16.32 -1.13
C GLU A 151 -11.80 -14.96 -1.51
N ILE A 152 -10.75 -14.55 -0.78
CA ILE A 152 -9.98 -13.35 -1.10
C ILE A 152 -8.65 -13.78 -1.68
N LEU A 153 -8.34 -13.34 -2.89
CA LEU A 153 -7.10 -13.64 -3.60
C LEU A 153 -6.32 -12.37 -3.87
N SER A 154 -5.01 -12.46 -3.76
CA SER A 154 -4.10 -11.45 -4.28
C SER A 154 -2.88 -12.09 -4.91
N PHE A 155 -2.07 -11.29 -5.58
CA PHE A 155 -0.83 -11.74 -6.19
C PHE A 155 0.18 -10.61 -6.20
N ASP A 156 1.45 -10.97 -6.26
CA ASP A 156 2.52 -10.00 -6.50
C ASP A 156 2.59 -9.73 -8.01
N PRO A 157 2.38 -8.48 -8.46
CA PRO A 157 2.47 -8.15 -9.88
C PRO A 157 3.86 -8.43 -10.47
N ARG A 158 3.97 -8.37 -11.78
CA ARG A 158 5.22 -8.53 -12.53
C ARG A 158 6.34 -7.65 -11.96
N GLY A 159 7.49 -8.24 -11.64
CA GLY A 159 8.65 -7.57 -11.07
C GLY A 159 8.53 -7.15 -9.62
N VAL A 160 7.42 -7.47 -8.95
CA VAL A 160 7.10 -7.06 -7.58
C VAL A 160 7.21 -8.25 -6.63
N GLY A 161 7.67 -8.00 -5.41
CA GLY A 161 7.65 -8.95 -4.30
C GLY A 161 8.31 -10.28 -4.62
N LEU A 162 7.55 -11.37 -4.50
CA LEU A 162 7.98 -12.75 -4.70
C LEU A 162 7.80 -13.24 -6.14
N THR A 163 7.29 -12.40 -7.05
CA THR A 163 7.17 -12.70 -8.48
C THR A 163 8.55 -12.71 -9.13
N GLU A 164 8.80 -13.69 -9.99
CA GLU A 164 10.06 -13.87 -10.70
C GLU A 164 9.89 -13.67 -12.21
N PRO A 165 10.85 -12.96 -12.88
CA PRO A 165 11.99 -12.25 -12.29
C PRO A 165 11.61 -10.97 -11.57
N SER A 166 12.41 -10.56 -10.58
CA SER A 166 12.22 -9.31 -9.84
C SER A 166 12.78 -8.10 -10.59
N ALA A 167 12.20 -6.91 -10.35
CA ALA A 167 12.72 -5.65 -10.88
C ALA A 167 13.76 -5.06 -9.92
N ASP A 168 15.01 -5.49 -10.04
CA ASP A 168 16.14 -5.01 -9.25
C ASP A 168 17.27 -4.49 -10.14
N CYS A 169 17.36 -3.17 -10.25
CA CYS A 169 18.39 -2.51 -11.07
C CYS A 169 19.81 -2.65 -10.49
N TYR A 170 19.93 -2.94 -9.20
CA TYR A 170 21.22 -3.13 -8.52
C TYR A 170 21.68 -4.59 -8.47
N SER A 171 20.87 -5.54 -8.93
CA SER A 171 21.18 -6.98 -8.91
C SER A 171 21.59 -7.52 -7.52
N GLY A 172 20.90 -7.08 -6.46
CA GLY A 172 21.18 -7.48 -5.09
C GLY A 172 22.35 -6.74 -4.42
N ASP A 173 23.01 -5.81 -5.10
CA ASP A 173 24.08 -5.02 -4.50
C ASP A 173 23.53 -3.96 -3.52
N ARG A 174 23.47 -4.35 -2.25
CA ARG A 174 22.97 -3.51 -1.16
C ARG A 174 23.82 -2.29 -0.91
N PHE A 175 25.14 -2.40 -1.10
CA PHE A 175 26.06 -1.29 -0.87
C PHE A 175 25.87 -0.21 -1.94
N ALA A 176 25.80 -0.59 -3.21
CA ALA A 176 25.53 0.34 -4.31
C ALA A 176 24.18 1.04 -4.13
N ARG A 177 23.12 0.28 -3.78
CA ARG A 177 21.79 0.84 -3.48
C ARG A 177 21.81 1.80 -2.30
N GLY A 178 22.45 1.42 -1.20
CA GLY A 178 22.58 2.26 -0.02
C GLY A 178 23.37 3.54 -0.30
N SER A 179 24.46 3.44 -1.05
CA SER A 179 25.26 4.61 -1.46
C SER A 179 24.46 5.58 -2.33
N ALA A 180 23.65 5.06 -3.27
CA ALA A 180 22.76 5.89 -4.09
C ALA A 180 21.71 6.61 -3.24
N TRP A 181 21.07 5.89 -2.31
CA TRP A 181 20.09 6.46 -1.41
C TRP A 181 20.66 7.62 -0.55
N TRP A 182 21.83 7.41 0.06
CA TRP A 182 22.48 8.47 0.84
C TRP A 182 22.85 9.68 0.00
N ALA A 183 23.28 9.45 -1.22
CA ALA A 183 23.63 10.53 -2.11
C ALA A 183 22.38 11.28 -2.64
N ASP A 184 21.23 10.61 -2.82
CA ASP A 184 19.96 11.26 -3.16
C ASP A 184 19.48 12.14 -2.00
N ARG A 185 19.59 11.65 -0.77
CA ARG A 185 19.25 12.42 0.42
C ARG A 185 20.16 13.65 0.63
N GLY A 186 21.44 13.52 0.32
CA GLY A 186 22.41 14.63 0.44
C GLY A 186 22.24 15.77 -0.60
N LEU A 187 21.33 15.63 -1.57
CA LEU A 187 20.98 16.71 -2.51
C LEU A 187 20.00 17.74 -1.92
N GLY A 188 19.58 17.55 -0.68
CA GLY A 188 18.45 18.26 -0.13
C GLY A 188 17.13 17.71 -0.71
N ALA A 189 16.06 17.87 -0.01
CA ALA A 189 14.78 17.42 -0.51
C ALA A 189 14.40 18.24 -1.75
N VAL A 190 13.86 17.56 -2.76
CA VAL A 190 13.16 18.21 -3.88
C VAL A 190 12.07 19.16 -3.36
N GLY A 191 11.60 18.97 -2.12
CA GLY A 191 10.65 19.82 -1.42
C GLY A 191 11.24 21.14 -0.88
N GLU A 192 12.57 21.23 -0.72
CA GLU A 192 13.23 22.50 -0.39
C GLU A 192 13.37 23.39 -1.65
N MET A 193 13.15 22.83 -2.84
CA MET A 193 13.10 23.58 -4.08
C MET A 193 11.85 24.46 -4.09
N GLY A 194 12.01 25.74 -3.72
CA GLY A 194 10.95 26.74 -3.84
C GLY A 194 10.35 27.26 -2.54
N GLN A 195 10.83 26.87 -1.37
CA GLN A 195 10.37 27.46 -0.09
C GLN A 195 10.65 28.97 0.01
N ASP A 196 11.62 29.49 -0.73
CA ASP A 196 11.99 30.92 -0.76
C ASP A 196 11.13 31.77 -1.72
N GLY A 197 10.02 31.26 -2.27
CA GLY A 197 9.14 31.99 -3.19
C GLY A 197 9.80 32.33 -4.55
N GLY A 198 10.94 31.69 -4.85
CA GLY A 198 11.68 31.82 -6.10
C GLY A 198 11.79 30.46 -6.80
N ARG A 199 12.05 30.46 -8.11
CA ARG A 199 12.46 29.27 -8.85
C ARG A 199 13.57 28.61 -8.07
N GLY A 200 13.31 27.43 -7.49
CA GLY A 200 14.27 26.71 -6.67
C GLY A 200 15.63 26.63 -7.35
N ASP A 201 16.69 26.40 -6.58
CA ASP A 201 18.04 26.32 -7.11
C ASP A 201 18.10 25.35 -8.31
N LEU A 202 18.07 25.92 -9.54
CA LEU A 202 18.14 25.15 -10.80
C LEU A 202 19.32 24.20 -10.84
N ASP A 203 20.36 24.49 -10.07
CA ASP A 203 21.53 23.62 -9.99
C ASP A 203 21.20 22.32 -9.21
N THR A 204 20.41 22.42 -8.16
CA THR A 204 19.87 21.27 -7.43
C THR A 204 18.92 20.46 -8.32
N VAL A 205 18.03 21.12 -9.08
CA VAL A 205 17.16 20.43 -10.04
C VAL A 205 17.97 19.69 -11.10
N ARG A 206 18.96 20.34 -11.72
CA ARG A 206 19.83 19.71 -12.73
C ARG A 206 20.57 18.49 -12.18
N ARG A 207 21.09 18.57 -10.95
CA ARG A 207 21.75 17.45 -10.28
C ARG A 207 20.77 16.31 -9.99
N ALA A 208 19.57 16.60 -9.52
CA ALA A 208 18.53 15.59 -9.28
C ALA A 208 18.11 14.90 -10.57
N MET A 209 17.91 15.64 -11.67
CA MET A 209 17.61 15.07 -12.99
C MET A 209 18.76 14.22 -13.52
N ALA A 210 20.03 14.65 -13.37
CA ALA A 210 21.19 13.86 -13.77
C ALA A 210 21.28 12.54 -12.99
N ARG A 211 20.86 12.52 -11.72
CA ARG A 211 20.79 11.29 -10.91
C ARG A 211 19.65 10.38 -11.37
N ALA A 212 18.47 10.93 -11.66
CA ALA A 212 17.36 10.19 -12.25
C ALA A 212 17.78 9.55 -13.59
N GLU A 213 18.52 10.28 -14.44
CA GLU A 213 19.08 9.75 -15.68
C GLU A 213 20.11 8.63 -15.42
N GLY A 214 20.98 8.81 -14.42
CA GLY A 214 21.96 7.79 -14.01
C GLY A 214 21.29 6.49 -13.57
N PHE A 215 20.23 6.58 -12.76
CA PHE A 215 19.43 5.43 -12.37
C PHE A 215 18.72 4.77 -13.58
N GLY A 216 18.10 5.57 -14.45
CA GLY A 216 17.47 5.06 -15.68
C GLY A 216 18.46 4.28 -16.56
N LYS A 217 19.68 4.81 -16.77
CA LYS A 217 20.77 4.12 -17.50
C LYS A 217 21.20 2.82 -16.83
N LEU A 218 21.24 2.78 -15.49
CA LEU A 218 21.55 1.56 -14.74
C LEU A 218 20.52 0.46 -15.04
N CYS A 219 19.22 0.79 -14.94
CA CYS A 219 18.15 -0.16 -15.25
C CYS A 219 18.11 -0.54 -16.73
N GLU A 220 18.38 0.40 -17.64
CA GLU A 220 18.45 0.15 -19.09
C GLU A 220 19.58 -0.84 -19.44
N ALA A 221 20.74 -0.70 -18.81
CA ALA A 221 21.85 -1.65 -18.98
C ALA A 221 21.47 -3.05 -18.49
N LYS A 222 20.76 -3.17 -17.37
CA LYS A 222 20.24 -4.45 -16.88
C LYS A 222 19.17 -5.04 -17.78
N ASN A 223 18.27 -4.21 -18.30
CA ASN A 223 17.26 -4.62 -19.26
C ASN A 223 17.89 -5.18 -20.55
N ALA A 224 18.91 -4.50 -21.08
CA ALA A 224 19.64 -4.96 -22.27
C ALA A 224 20.44 -6.26 -22.03
N ALA A 225 21.01 -6.42 -20.84
CA ALA A 225 21.77 -7.62 -20.49
C ALA A 225 20.91 -8.88 -20.35
N ALA A 226 19.58 -8.75 -20.22
CA ALA A 226 18.64 -9.87 -20.14
C ALA A 226 18.37 -10.57 -21.49
N GLY A 227 19.00 -10.11 -22.58
CA GLY A 227 18.91 -10.70 -23.91
C GLY A 227 18.06 -9.89 -24.90
N LYS A 228 17.81 -10.48 -26.07
CA LYS A 228 17.12 -9.79 -27.19
C LYS A 228 15.70 -9.31 -26.86
N ASP A 229 15.01 -10.01 -25.99
CA ASP A 229 13.63 -9.69 -25.59
C ASP A 229 13.56 -8.65 -24.47
N GLY A 230 14.72 -8.28 -23.90
CA GLY A 230 14.84 -7.39 -22.76
C GLY A 230 14.52 -8.09 -21.44
N GLY A 231 14.67 -7.35 -20.33
CA GLY A 231 14.33 -7.81 -18.99
C GLY A 231 12.89 -7.50 -18.62
N ILE A 232 12.53 -7.81 -17.38
CA ILE A 232 11.18 -7.64 -16.83
C ILE A 232 10.62 -6.22 -16.99
N TRP A 233 11.47 -5.19 -16.99
CA TRP A 233 11.07 -3.78 -17.02
C TRP A 233 10.26 -3.38 -18.26
N GLY A 234 10.47 -4.06 -19.40
CA GLY A 234 9.68 -3.87 -20.64
C GLY A 234 8.28 -4.52 -20.60
N PHE A 235 7.93 -5.21 -19.52
CA PHE A 235 6.70 -6.00 -19.41
C PHE A 235 5.90 -5.73 -18.13
N MET A 236 6.25 -4.68 -17.38
CA MET A 236 5.64 -4.36 -16.09
C MET A 236 4.50 -3.33 -16.17
N SER A 237 3.98 -3.03 -17.37
CA SER A 237 2.88 -2.08 -17.51
C SER A 237 1.62 -2.54 -16.78
N THR A 238 0.81 -1.58 -16.35
CA THR A 238 -0.54 -1.84 -15.81
C THR A 238 -1.40 -2.63 -16.78
N SER A 239 -1.24 -2.41 -18.10
CA SER A 239 -1.92 -3.21 -19.15
C SER A 239 -1.51 -4.69 -19.10
N SER A 240 -0.23 -4.99 -18.91
CA SER A 240 0.24 -6.37 -18.78
C SER A 240 -0.32 -7.04 -17.52
N VAL A 241 -0.36 -6.31 -16.40
CA VAL A 241 -0.94 -6.81 -15.14
C VAL A 241 -2.45 -7.02 -15.25
N ALA A 242 -3.16 -6.12 -15.92
CA ALA A 242 -4.59 -6.31 -16.21
C ALA A 242 -4.84 -7.59 -17.05
N ARG A 243 -3.95 -7.91 -18.00
CA ARG A 243 -4.03 -9.16 -18.76
C ARG A 243 -3.67 -10.39 -17.91
N ASP A 244 -2.74 -10.26 -16.94
CA ASP A 244 -2.47 -11.31 -15.96
C ASP A 244 -3.71 -11.61 -15.11
N MET A 245 -4.47 -10.59 -14.70
CA MET A 245 -5.73 -10.78 -13.96
C MET A 245 -6.73 -11.60 -14.78
N VAL A 246 -6.85 -11.37 -16.10
CA VAL A 246 -7.67 -12.21 -16.98
C VAL A 246 -7.20 -13.66 -16.93
N ALA A 247 -5.88 -13.91 -17.02
CA ALA A 247 -5.34 -15.25 -16.97
C ALA A 247 -5.56 -15.94 -15.61
N ILE A 248 -5.43 -15.19 -14.50
CA ILE A 248 -5.73 -15.72 -13.15
C ILE A 248 -7.21 -16.17 -13.07
N VAL A 249 -8.14 -15.36 -13.61
CA VAL A 249 -9.57 -15.73 -13.65
C VAL A 249 -9.79 -16.99 -14.46
N ASP A 250 -9.15 -17.10 -15.63
CA ASP A 250 -9.24 -18.32 -16.47
C ASP A 250 -8.71 -19.56 -15.73
N LYS A 251 -7.58 -19.43 -15.02
CA LYS A 251 -6.99 -20.52 -14.23
C LYS A 251 -7.81 -20.90 -12.99
N LEU A 252 -8.51 -19.93 -12.38
CA LEU A 252 -9.49 -20.23 -11.32
C LEU A 252 -10.68 -21.03 -11.86
N ASP A 253 -11.17 -20.68 -13.05
CA ASP A 253 -12.28 -21.42 -13.68
C ASP A 253 -11.87 -22.85 -14.09
N GLU A 254 -10.65 -23.02 -14.64
CA GLU A 254 -10.08 -24.34 -14.93
C GLU A 254 -10.02 -25.19 -13.66
N LEU A 255 -9.45 -24.66 -12.57
CA LEU A 255 -9.33 -25.36 -11.29
C LEU A 255 -10.69 -25.79 -10.72
N ARG A 256 -11.70 -24.91 -10.81
CA ARG A 256 -13.06 -25.21 -10.33
C ARG A 256 -13.72 -26.31 -11.13
N LYS A 257 -13.56 -26.30 -12.45
CA LYS A 257 -14.05 -27.38 -13.33
C LYS A 257 -13.42 -28.72 -12.97
N GLU A 258 -12.10 -28.77 -12.82
CA GLU A 258 -11.39 -29.98 -12.40
C GLU A 258 -11.85 -30.50 -11.03
N ASN A 259 -12.07 -29.60 -10.05
CA ASN A 259 -12.55 -29.96 -8.73
C ASN A 259 -13.98 -30.51 -8.79
N ALA A 260 -14.86 -29.92 -9.59
CA ALA A 260 -16.23 -30.39 -9.78
C ALA A 260 -16.28 -31.78 -10.45
N GLU A 261 -15.46 -32.01 -11.48
CA GLU A 261 -15.35 -33.31 -12.16
C GLU A 261 -14.85 -34.41 -11.20
N ARG A 262 -13.83 -34.11 -10.40
CA ARG A 262 -13.32 -35.07 -9.37
C ARG A 262 -14.39 -35.40 -8.32
N SER A 263 -15.17 -34.39 -7.90
CA SER A 263 -16.25 -34.60 -6.91
C SER A 263 -17.40 -35.42 -7.49
N ASN A 264 -17.78 -35.20 -8.74
CA ASN A 264 -18.83 -35.93 -9.43
C ASN A 264 -18.40 -37.42 -9.70
N ALA A 265 -17.14 -37.63 -10.04
CA ALA A 265 -16.59 -38.99 -10.23
C ALA A 265 -16.62 -39.80 -8.93
N THR A 266 -16.55 -39.16 -7.76
CA THR A 266 -16.61 -39.81 -6.45
C THR A 266 -18.04 -40.02 -5.94
N SER A 267 -19.00 -39.17 -6.33
CA SER A 267 -20.38 -39.16 -5.78
C SER A 267 -21.42 -39.83 -6.67
N GLY A 268 -21.12 -40.12 -7.94
CA GLY A 268 -22.08 -40.75 -8.89
C GLY A 268 -23.31 -39.90 -9.19
N ALA A 269 -23.35 -38.64 -8.80
CA ALA A 269 -24.48 -37.73 -9.00
C ALA A 269 -24.16 -36.78 -10.18
N GLY A 270 -25.00 -36.82 -11.21
CA GLY A 270 -24.97 -35.82 -12.29
C GLY A 270 -25.47 -34.46 -11.77
N ASN A 271 -24.55 -33.62 -11.34
CA ASN A 271 -24.90 -32.25 -10.96
C ASN A 271 -24.75 -31.30 -12.14
N ASP A 272 -25.73 -30.43 -12.28
CA ASP A 272 -25.71 -29.31 -13.21
C ASP A 272 -24.56 -28.35 -12.87
N THR A 273 -23.46 -28.44 -13.62
CA THR A 273 -22.27 -27.60 -13.46
C THR A 273 -22.45 -26.18 -14.03
N SER A 274 -23.61 -25.89 -14.64
CA SER A 274 -23.88 -24.61 -15.29
C SER A 274 -23.92 -23.39 -14.34
N ALA A 275 -24.14 -23.65 -13.03
CA ALA A 275 -24.14 -22.59 -11.99
C ALA A 275 -22.73 -22.17 -11.51
N ILE A 276 -21.67 -22.91 -11.86
CA ILE A 276 -20.30 -22.73 -11.35
C ILE A 276 -19.45 -21.87 -12.30
N LEU A 277 -19.87 -21.74 -13.57
CA LEU A 277 -19.12 -21.05 -14.60
C LEU A 277 -19.38 -19.53 -14.56
N ARG A 278 -18.68 -18.82 -13.71
CA ARG A 278 -18.62 -17.35 -13.79
C ARG A 278 -17.27 -16.93 -14.35
N LEU A 279 -17.26 -16.62 -15.64
CA LEU A 279 -16.09 -16.03 -16.34
C LEU A 279 -15.78 -14.59 -15.88
N GLU A 280 -16.50 -14.09 -14.88
CA GLU A 280 -16.45 -12.73 -14.39
C GLU A 280 -15.64 -12.65 -13.10
N SER A 281 -14.72 -11.68 -13.02
CA SER A 281 -13.97 -11.41 -11.81
C SER A 281 -14.65 -10.37 -10.93
N SER A 282 -14.69 -10.63 -9.63
CA SER A 282 -14.85 -9.58 -8.63
C SER A 282 -13.48 -9.03 -8.25
N PHE A 283 -13.35 -7.72 -8.13
CA PHE A 283 -12.09 -7.06 -7.84
C PHE A 283 -12.26 -5.95 -6.79
N GLY A 284 -11.27 -5.83 -5.90
CA GLY A 284 -11.13 -4.73 -4.94
C GLY A 284 -9.77 -4.08 -5.10
N GLY A 285 -9.72 -2.88 -5.69
CA GLY A 285 -8.48 -2.11 -5.91
C GLY A 285 -8.37 -0.91 -5.00
N PHE A 286 -7.21 -0.76 -4.35
CA PHE A 286 -6.90 0.33 -3.44
C PHE A 286 -5.78 1.20 -4.00
N SER A 287 -5.90 2.56 -3.88
CA SER A 287 -4.87 3.47 -4.38
C SER A 287 -4.57 3.23 -5.87
N TYR A 288 -3.31 3.08 -6.28
CA TYR A 288 -2.97 2.64 -7.64
C TYR A 288 -3.71 1.35 -8.08
N GLY A 289 -4.08 0.46 -7.16
CA GLY A 289 -4.93 -0.69 -7.48
C GLY A 289 -6.28 -0.30 -8.07
N SER A 290 -6.76 0.92 -7.80
CA SER A 290 -7.93 1.48 -8.45
C SER A 290 -7.66 1.86 -9.91
N ALA A 291 -6.45 2.35 -10.23
CA ALA A 291 -6.02 2.54 -11.61
C ALA A 291 -5.95 1.19 -12.35
N LEU A 292 -5.32 0.17 -11.73
CA LEU A 292 -5.30 -1.19 -12.29
C LEU A 292 -6.71 -1.73 -12.57
N GLY A 293 -7.65 -1.54 -11.64
CA GLY A 293 -9.05 -1.94 -11.84
C GLY A 293 -9.74 -1.18 -12.95
N ASN A 294 -9.41 0.10 -13.13
CA ASN A 294 -9.90 0.93 -14.24
C ASN A 294 -9.35 0.44 -15.58
N TYR A 295 -8.03 0.17 -15.68
CA TYR A 295 -7.42 -0.44 -16.87
C TYR A 295 -8.08 -1.79 -17.18
N PHE A 296 -8.22 -2.67 -16.18
CA PHE A 296 -8.87 -3.97 -16.35
C PHE A 296 -10.30 -3.82 -16.90
N ALA A 297 -11.10 -2.95 -16.31
CA ALA A 297 -12.48 -2.75 -16.74
C ALA A 297 -12.59 -2.16 -18.15
N SER A 298 -11.70 -1.24 -18.51
CA SER A 298 -11.70 -0.60 -19.82
C SER A 298 -11.19 -1.53 -20.92
N MET A 299 -10.14 -2.31 -20.65
CA MET A 299 -9.57 -3.25 -21.62
C MET A 299 -10.40 -4.52 -21.78
N PHE A 300 -11.04 -5.00 -20.70
CA PHE A 300 -11.72 -6.29 -20.65
C PHE A 300 -13.14 -6.18 -20.06
N PRO A 301 -14.02 -5.32 -20.57
CA PRO A 301 -15.32 -5.06 -19.95
C PRO A 301 -16.21 -6.30 -19.81
N GLY A 302 -16.11 -7.27 -20.72
CA GLY A 302 -16.83 -8.55 -20.64
C GLY A 302 -16.31 -9.51 -19.55
N ARG A 303 -15.23 -9.14 -18.84
CA ARG A 303 -14.65 -9.91 -17.72
C ARG A 303 -14.97 -9.28 -16.36
N VAL A 304 -15.70 -8.17 -16.37
CA VAL A 304 -16.09 -7.43 -15.16
C VAL A 304 -17.35 -8.04 -14.55
N GLY A 305 -17.18 -8.65 -13.38
CA GLY A 305 -18.28 -9.07 -12.52
C GLY A 305 -18.71 -7.92 -11.59
N ARG A 306 -18.02 -7.76 -10.48
CA ARG A 306 -18.23 -6.67 -9.52
C ARG A 306 -16.91 -6.05 -9.13
N ILE A 307 -16.77 -4.74 -9.28
CA ILE A 307 -15.54 -4.02 -9.01
C ILE A 307 -15.79 -2.90 -8.01
N ILE A 308 -15.01 -2.89 -6.93
CA ILE A 308 -14.89 -1.75 -6.01
C ILE A 308 -13.52 -1.12 -6.19
N LEU A 309 -13.48 0.20 -6.41
CA LEU A 309 -12.26 0.99 -6.53
C LEU A 309 -12.25 2.04 -5.41
N GLU A 310 -11.28 1.94 -4.53
CA GLU A 310 -11.19 2.75 -3.30
C GLU A 310 -9.86 3.51 -3.21
N GLY A 311 -9.91 4.76 -2.67
CA GLY A 311 -8.75 5.62 -2.73
C GLY A 311 -8.36 5.85 -4.19
N VAL A 312 -9.26 6.51 -4.93
CA VAL A 312 -9.31 6.41 -6.39
C VAL A 312 -8.26 7.27 -7.07
N GLU A 313 -7.35 6.63 -7.79
CA GLU A 313 -6.41 7.33 -8.66
C GLU A 313 -7.11 7.88 -9.90
N ASN A 314 -6.81 9.11 -10.26
CA ASN A 314 -7.25 9.69 -11.53
C ASN A 314 -6.34 9.20 -12.66
N VAL A 315 -6.83 8.25 -13.46
CA VAL A 315 -6.03 7.59 -14.49
C VAL A 315 -5.58 8.49 -15.61
N ASP A 316 -6.33 9.56 -15.94
CA ASP A 316 -5.90 10.57 -16.91
C ASP A 316 -4.68 11.35 -16.38
N ASN A 317 -4.73 11.71 -15.10
CA ASN A 317 -3.65 12.43 -14.40
C ASN A 317 -2.42 11.54 -14.18
N TYR A 318 -2.64 10.27 -13.81
CA TYR A 318 -1.62 9.24 -13.69
C TYR A 318 -0.90 9.02 -15.02
N HIS A 319 -1.64 8.81 -16.12
CA HIS A 319 -1.08 8.59 -17.45
C HIS A 319 -0.30 9.81 -17.97
N ALA A 320 -0.78 11.01 -17.73
CA ALA A 320 -0.07 12.24 -18.08
C ALA A 320 1.17 12.50 -17.19
N LEU A 321 1.36 11.72 -16.10
CA LEU A 321 2.36 11.96 -15.06
C LEU A 321 2.31 13.40 -14.50
N SER A 322 1.13 13.99 -14.47
CA SER A 322 0.98 15.37 -14.03
C SER A 322 0.82 15.49 -12.51
N TRP A 323 0.21 14.51 -11.85
CA TRP A 323 0.00 14.44 -10.39
C TRP A 323 -0.60 15.73 -9.79
N SER A 324 -1.22 16.56 -10.66
CA SER A 324 -1.61 17.93 -10.32
C SER A 324 -2.91 18.03 -9.51
N VAL A 325 -3.52 16.89 -9.16
CA VAL A 325 -4.81 16.84 -8.44
C VAL A 325 -4.75 16.00 -7.16
N ASN A 326 -3.61 15.36 -6.87
CA ASN A 326 -3.57 14.31 -5.86
C ASN A 326 -3.53 14.84 -4.41
N GLN A 327 -2.92 16.00 -4.15
CA GLN A 327 -2.71 16.50 -2.79
C GLN A 327 -3.60 17.71 -2.41
N VAL A 328 -4.71 17.90 -3.12
CA VAL A 328 -5.60 19.03 -2.85
C VAL A 328 -6.30 18.94 -1.49
N ASP A 329 -6.47 17.74 -0.95
CA ASP A 329 -7.11 17.50 0.36
C ASP A 329 -6.09 17.24 1.50
N THR A 330 -4.78 17.18 1.22
CA THR A 330 -3.75 16.86 2.22
C THR A 330 -3.81 17.79 3.42
N GLN A 331 -3.96 19.11 3.19
CA GLN A 331 -4.06 20.08 4.28
C GLN A 331 -5.29 19.84 5.17
N HIS A 332 -6.42 19.40 4.61
CA HIS A 332 -7.61 19.07 5.40
C HIS A 332 -7.35 17.89 6.35
N VAL A 333 -6.54 16.90 5.93
CA VAL A 333 -6.17 15.76 6.79
C VAL A 333 -5.19 16.20 7.87
N VAL A 334 -4.27 17.12 7.58
CA VAL A 334 -3.37 17.74 8.57
C VAL A 334 -4.18 18.53 9.61
N GLU A 335 -5.14 19.34 9.17
CA GLU A 335 -6.01 20.07 10.11
C GLU A 335 -6.87 19.11 10.95
N HIS A 336 -7.33 17.99 10.37
CA HIS A 336 -8.04 16.94 11.09
C HIS A 336 -7.19 16.33 12.22
N PHE A 337 -5.86 16.19 12.01
CA PHE A 337 -4.95 15.75 13.09
C PHE A 337 -4.96 16.71 14.27
N TRP A 338 -4.81 18.02 14.03
CA TRP A 338 -4.83 19.03 15.11
C TRP A 338 -6.17 19.07 15.84
N GLU A 339 -7.29 19.01 15.11
CA GLU A 339 -8.63 19.02 15.67
C GLU A 339 -8.92 17.80 16.53
N THR A 340 -8.56 16.61 16.03
CA THR A 340 -8.81 15.35 16.77
C THR A 340 -7.89 15.22 17.98
N CYS A 341 -6.64 15.69 17.90
CA CYS A 341 -5.73 15.79 19.02
C CYS A 341 -6.31 16.72 20.12
N PHE A 342 -6.75 17.91 19.75
CA PHE A 342 -7.38 18.83 20.73
C PHE A 342 -8.63 18.25 21.36
N ARG A 343 -9.49 17.58 20.61
CA ARG A 343 -10.70 16.90 21.12
C ARG A 343 -10.38 15.68 21.99
N GLY A 344 -9.30 14.97 21.67
CA GLY A 344 -8.81 13.80 22.40
C GLY A 344 -8.20 14.10 23.76
N ARG A 345 -7.86 15.38 24.04
CA ARG A 345 -7.31 15.82 25.32
C ARG A 345 -6.10 14.96 25.73
N ASP A 346 -6.14 14.39 26.95
CA ASP A 346 -5.05 13.59 27.53
C ASP A 346 -4.69 12.32 26.72
N ALA A 347 -5.54 11.91 25.77
CA ALA A 347 -5.23 10.85 24.83
C ALA A 347 -4.24 11.29 23.73
N CYS A 348 -4.05 12.58 23.51
CA CYS A 348 -3.07 13.15 22.59
C CYS A 348 -1.84 13.67 23.33
N ALA A 349 -0.66 13.14 23.04
CA ALA A 349 0.60 13.52 23.69
C ALA A 349 1.03 14.98 23.45
N LEU A 350 0.46 15.67 22.45
CA LEU A 350 0.71 17.09 22.19
C LEU A 350 -0.21 18.02 22.98
N TYR A 351 -1.34 17.53 23.49
CA TYR A 351 -2.30 18.35 24.20
C TYR A 351 -1.75 18.88 25.52
N GLN A 352 -2.01 20.14 25.81
CA GLN A 352 -1.75 20.79 27.11
C GLN A 352 -3.05 21.41 27.65
N SER A 353 -3.28 21.34 28.96
CA SER A 353 -4.49 21.90 29.58
C SER A 353 -4.68 23.40 29.36
N THR A 354 -3.63 24.10 28.93
CA THR A 354 -3.62 25.54 28.58
C THR A 354 -4.05 25.80 27.14
N ASP A 355 -4.15 24.76 26.30
CA ASP A 355 -4.52 24.92 24.88
C ASP A 355 -5.98 25.39 24.79
N LYS A 356 -6.20 26.44 24.00
CA LYS A 356 -7.53 27.04 23.82
C LYS A 356 -8.31 26.34 22.70
N ASP A 357 -7.61 25.93 21.66
CA ASP A 357 -8.12 25.27 20.46
C ASP A 357 -7.02 24.47 19.76
N SER A 358 -7.36 23.84 18.64
CA SER A 358 -6.42 23.04 17.84
C SER A 358 -5.28 23.87 17.23
N SER A 359 -5.52 25.18 16.98
CA SER A 359 -4.48 26.04 16.42
C SER A 359 -3.31 26.25 17.38
N THR A 360 -3.58 26.25 18.70
CA THR A 360 -2.53 26.36 19.72
C THR A 360 -1.54 25.19 19.65
N ILE A 361 -2.01 23.98 19.37
CA ILE A 361 -1.17 22.80 19.18
C ILE A 361 -0.39 22.91 17.88
N ARG A 362 -1.07 23.25 16.78
CA ARG A 362 -0.46 23.45 15.45
C ARG A 362 0.67 24.48 15.51
N ASP A 363 0.40 25.65 16.06
CA ASP A 363 1.35 26.76 16.10
C ASP A 363 2.60 26.39 16.92
N ARG A 364 2.44 25.60 17.97
CA ARG A 364 3.56 25.08 18.77
C ARG A 364 4.45 24.11 17.99
N VAL A 365 3.86 23.24 17.15
CA VAL A 365 4.61 22.34 16.26
C VAL A 365 5.25 23.11 15.11
N ASN A 366 4.54 24.08 14.51
CA ASN A 366 5.11 24.96 13.48
C ASN A 366 6.33 25.71 14.00
N HIS A 367 6.25 26.27 15.23
CA HIS A 367 7.39 26.95 15.84
C HIS A 367 8.60 26.01 16.05
N PHE A 368 8.35 24.74 16.36
CA PHE A 368 9.41 23.73 16.42
C PHE A 368 10.02 23.46 15.04
N MET A 369 9.21 23.36 13.99
CA MET A 369 9.68 23.18 12.61
C MET A 369 10.49 24.39 12.12
N ASP A 370 10.04 25.61 12.41
CA ASP A 370 10.77 26.84 12.09
C ASP A 370 12.13 26.90 12.81
N ALA A 371 12.19 26.43 14.06
CA ALA A 371 13.45 26.34 14.78
C ALA A 371 14.43 25.34 14.15
N LEU A 372 13.94 24.22 13.62
CA LEU A 372 14.75 23.25 12.88
C LEU A 372 15.22 23.79 11.53
N GLU A 373 14.41 24.59 10.85
CA GLU A 373 14.80 25.25 9.60
C GLU A 373 15.92 26.27 9.86
N ALA A 374 15.77 27.08 10.90
CA ALA A 374 16.80 28.05 11.28
C ALA A 374 18.10 27.39 11.79
N LYS A 375 17.97 26.23 12.43
CA LYS A 375 19.10 25.50 13.01
C LYS A 375 18.80 24.00 13.06
N PRO A 376 19.20 23.21 12.06
CA PRO A 376 19.12 21.76 12.08
C PRO A 376 19.79 21.14 13.31
N VAL A 377 19.25 20.05 13.80
CA VAL A 377 19.74 19.33 14.99
C VAL A 377 20.57 18.13 14.58
N SER A 378 21.82 18.05 15.03
CA SER A 378 22.64 16.86 14.83
C SER A 378 22.16 15.72 15.74
N TYR A 379 21.95 14.55 15.15
CA TYR A 379 21.56 13.32 15.85
C TYR A 379 22.54 12.19 15.58
N VAL A 380 22.92 11.45 16.63
CA VAL A 380 23.80 10.28 16.55
C VAL A 380 23.00 9.04 16.92
N SER A 381 22.85 8.13 15.96
CA SER A 381 22.24 6.83 16.20
C SER A 381 23.27 5.83 16.69
N GLN A 382 23.16 5.39 17.94
CA GLN A 382 24.00 4.32 18.50
C GLN A 382 23.67 2.95 17.89
N GLU A 383 22.45 2.76 17.42
CA GLU A 383 21.99 1.51 16.83
C GLU A 383 22.63 1.25 15.46
N THR A 384 22.73 2.29 14.64
CA THR A 384 23.27 2.21 13.27
C THR A 384 24.70 2.72 13.17
N ASN A 385 25.25 3.30 14.26
CA ASN A 385 26.55 3.95 14.30
C ASN A 385 26.70 5.02 13.22
N THR A 386 25.65 5.81 13.01
CA THR A 386 25.58 6.90 12.03
C THR A 386 25.23 8.22 12.71
N TYR A 387 25.51 9.32 12.04
CA TYR A 387 25.04 10.64 12.45
C TYR A 387 24.35 11.31 11.25
N VAL A 388 23.37 12.14 11.55
CA VAL A 388 22.55 12.87 10.58
C VAL A 388 22.22 14.27 11.14
N ASP A 389 21.82 15.15 10.27
CA ASP A 389 21.13 16.39 10.58
C ASP A 389 19.61 16.15 10.48
N ILE A 390 18.89 16.55 11.50
CA ILE A 390 17.41 16.55 11.52
C ILE A 390 16.96 17.95 11.12
N THR A 391 16.16 18.04 10.09
CA THR A 391 15.67 19.27 9.47
C THR A 391 14.16 19.41 9.60
N ARG A 392 13.61 20.56 9.20
CA ARG A 392 12.17 20.77 9.03
C ARG A 392 11.55 19.73 8.11
N HIS A 393 12.24 19.40 7.02
CA HIS A 393 11.75 18.44 6.03
C HIS A 393 11.55 17.03 6.62
N ASP A 394 12.42 16.59 7.53
CA ASP A 394 12.27 15.29 8.21
C ASP A 394 10.98 15.23 9.04
N VAL A 395 10.55 16.35 9.60
CA VAL A 395 9.26 16.44 10.33
C VAL A 395 8.10 16.35 9.35
N ILE A 396 8.17 17.04 8.20
CA ILE A 396 7.14 16.98 7.15
C ILE A 396 7.00 15.54 6.61
N GLU A 397 8.12 14.87 6.30
CA GLU A 397 8.12 13.46 5.89
C GLU A 397 7.53 12.54 6.99
N ALA A 398 7.81 12.82 8.26
CA ALA A 398 7.26 12.05 9.37
C ALA A 398 5.75 12.26 9.56
N ILE A 399 5.23 13.45 9.23
CA ILE A 399 3.79 13.75 9.28
C ILE A 399 3.04 13.03 8.16
N MET A 400 3.61 12.95 6.94
CA MET A 400 2.90 12.48 5.76
C MET A 400 2.33 11.05 5.88
N ASN A 401 3.12 10.12 6.40
CA ASN A 401 2.69 8.73 6.48
C ASN A 401 1.47 8.50 7.38
N PRO A 402 1.40 9.08 8.59
CA PRO A 402 0.22 9.00 9.44
C PRO A 402 -1.06 9.58 8.83
N LEU A 403 -0.96 10.44 7.81
CA LEU A 403 -2.14 10.94 7.10
C LEU A 403 -2.89 9.85 6.31
N TYR A 404 -2.23 8.72 6.03
CA TYR A 404 -2.87 7.59 5.34
C TYR A 404 -3.84 6.84 6.25
N GLU A 405 -3.48 6.59 7.51
CA GLU A 405 -4.26 5.81 8.47
C GLU A 405 -4.48 6.62 9.79
N PRO A 406 -5.26 7.72 9.76
CA PRO A 406 -5.44 8.64 10.89
C PRO A 406 -5.90 7.97 12.19
N LEU A 407 -6.81 6.99 12.09
CA LEU A 407 -7.38 6.33 13.26
C LEU A 407 -6.30 5.60 14.09
N THR A 408 -5.35 4.97 13.42
CA THR A 408 -4.32 4.15 14.04
C THR A 408 -3.01 4.90 14.26
N ASP A 409 -2.65 5.83 13.36
CA ASP A 409 -1.31 6.41 13.32
C ASP A 409 -1.22 7.82 13.95
N PHE A 410 -2.32 8.55 14.10
CA PHE A 410 -2.29 9.88 14.74
C PHE A 410 -1.81 9.84 16.19
N PRO A 411 -2.18 8.86 17.04
CA PRO A 411 -1.61 8.76 18.37
C PRO A 411 -0.08 8.62 18.38
N ASP A 412 0.47 7.79 17.47
CA ASP A 412 1.91 7.58 17.33
C ASP A 412 2.61 8.85 16.80
N LEU A 413 1.99 9.57 15.86
CA LEU A 413 2.48 10.86 15.37
C LEU A 413 2.55 11.90 16.50
N ALA A 414 1.49 12.00 17.28
CA ALA A 414 1.46 12.94 18.42
C ALA A 414 2.56 12.63 19.43
N GLN A 415 2.81 11.35 19.73
CA GLN A 415 3.89 10.93 20.62
C GLN A 415 5.26 11.27 20.03
N LEU A 416 5.50 10.97 18.74
CA LEU A 416 6.74 11.26 18.02
C LEU A 416 7.07 12.77 18.07
N LEU A 417 6.11 13.61 17.71
CA LEU A 417 6.28 15.06 17.72
C LEU A 417 6.51 15.60 19.13
N SER A 418 5.76 15.12 20.13
CA SER A 418 5.94 15.53 21.53
C SER A 418 7.35 15.21 22.03
N GLU A 419 7.87 14.02 21.74
CA GLU A 419 9.22 13.63 22.13
C GLU A 419 10.30 14.44 21.41
N ALA A 420 10.14 14.67 20.10
CA ALA A 420 11.08 15.47 19.31
C ALA A 420 11.17 16.91 19.85
N MET A 421 10.04 17.53 20.19
CA MET A 421 9.98 18.86 20.80
C MET A 421 10.63 18.91 22.19
N GLN A 422 10.73 17.81 22.91
CA GLN A 422 11.45 17.68 24.18
C GLN A 422 12.94 17.34 23.98
N GLY A 423 13.42 17.26 22.73
CA GLY A 423 14.82 16.99 22.37
C GLY A 423 15.14 15.50 22.14
N ASN A 424 14.16 14.59 22.27
CA ASN A 424 14.36 13.18 21.93
C ASN A 424 14.04 12.93 20.45
N MET A 425 15.04 13.00 19.58
CA MET A 425 14.92 12.83 18.13
C MET A 425 14.87 11.35 17.68
N THR A 426 14.87 10.38 18.59
CA THR A 426 15.03 8.95 18.24
C THR A 426 13.91 8.43 17.34
N HIS A 427 12.66 8.74 17.65
CA HIS A 427 11.51 8.27 16.84
C HIS A 427 11.42 9.04 15.52
N LEU A 428 11.71 10.34 15.51
CA LEU A 428 11.77 11.12 14.28
C LEU A 428 12.87 10.59 13.35
N TYR A 429 14.08 10.35 13.88
CA TYR A 429 15.14 9.69 13.12
C TYR A 429 14.69 8.34 12.54
N LYS A 430 14.08 7.48 13.34
CA LYS A 430 13.59 6.18 12.86
C LYS A 430 12.48 6.29 11.80
N SER A 431 11.70 7.35 11.82
CA SER A 431 10.68 7.63 10.80
C SER A 431 11.29 8.13 9.50
N ALA A 432 12.17 9.11 9.57
CA ALA A 432 12.75 9.79 8.41
C ALA A 432 13.95 9.04 7.80
N TYR A 433 14.78 8.40 8.63
CA TYR A 433 16.02 7.73 8.21
C TYR A 433 15.89 6.21 8.24
N ARG A 434 15.01 5.64 7.43
CA ARG A 434 15.02 4.20 7.21
C ARG A 434 16.24 3.83 6.38
N ALA A 435 17.32 3.48 7.09
CA ALA A 435 18.54 3.05 6.41
C ALA A 435 18.26 1.84 5.50
N PRO A 436 18.76 1.85 4.26
CA PRO A 436 18.57 0.75 3.32
C PRO A 436 19.24 -0.57 3.77
N ASN A 437 19.93 -0.55 4.90
CA ASN A 437 20.61 -1.71 5.49
C ASN A 437 19.75 -2.48 6.51
N GLN A 438 18.58 -1.97 6.90
CA GLN A 438 17.64 -2.76 7.67
C GLN A 438 16.93 -3.76 6.74
N LYS A 439 16.43 -4.85 7.30
CA LYS A 439 15.87 -6.06 6.65
C LYS A 439 14.91 -5.85 5.44
N ASP A 440 14.62 -4.60 5.10
CA ASP A 440 13.70 -4.19 4.05
C ASP A 440 14.39 -3.91 2.69
N SER A 441 15.71 -4.00 2.60
CA SER A 441 16.41 -3.84 1.33
C SER A 441 16.37 -5.15 0.54
N CYS A 442 16.27 -5.06 -0.78
CA CYS A 442 16.30 -6.17 -1.73
C CYS A 442 17.22 -7.32 -1.28
N ASN A 443 16.70 -8.27 -0.51
CA ASN A 443 17.47 -9.41 -0.06
C ASN A 443 17.23 -10.57 -1.01
N THR A 444 18.17 -10.78 -1.91
CA THR A 444 18.17 -11.92 -2.82
C THR A 444 18.84 -13.15 -2.21
N ASN A 445 19.28 -13.10 -0.95
CA ASN A 445 19.81 -14.28 -0.27
C ASN A 445 18.67 -15.28 0.00
N LYS A 446 18.72 -16.40 -0.66
CA LYS A 446 17.74 -17.50 -0.59
C LYS A 446 17.62 -18.17 0.79
N THR A 447 18.46 -17.81 1.76
CA THR A 447 18.51 -18.41 3.11
C THR A 447 17.77 -17.61 4.17
N ASP A 448 17.47 -16.32 3.91
CA ASP A 448 16.60 -15.54 4.78
C ASP A 448 15.17 -15.57 4.20
N PRO A 449 14.11 -15.58 5.05
CA PRO A 449 12.76 -15.42 4.54
C PRO A 449 12.74 -14.14 3.69
N PRO A 450 12.02 -14.13 2.56
CA PRO A 450 12.07 -13.03 1.62
C PRO A 450 11.60 -11.76 2.33
N ALA A 451 12.56 -10.98 2.80
CA ALA A 451 12.29 -9.62 3.20
C ALA A 451 11.79 -8.92 1.94
N TYR A 452 10.66 -8.31 2.02
CA TYR A 452 10.03 -7.56 0.96
C TYR A 452 10.97 -6.48 0.40
N THR A 453 10.95 -6.28 -0.90
CA THR A 453 12.15 -5.82 -1.53
C THR A 453 11.89 -5.16 -2.87
N CYS A 454 12.69 -4.17 -3.21
CA CYS A 454 12.76 -3.54 -4.53
C CYS A 454 11.53 -2.74 -4.96
N SER A 455 10.64 -2.39 -4.04
CA SER A 455 9.47 -1.55 -4.32
C SER A 455 9.78 -0.26 -5.09
N PRO A 456 10.83 0.51 -4.76
CA PRO A 456 11.13 1.74 -5.49
C PRO A 456 11.50 1.53 -6.96
N ASP A 457 12.26 0.47 -7.30
CA ASP A 457 12.64 0.18 -8.69
C ASP A 457 11.41 -0.24 -9.51
N ALA A 458 10.58 -1.12 -8.95
CA ALA A 458 9.33 -1.56 -9.56
C ALA A 458 8.34 -0.40 -9.70
N MET A 459 8.23 0.47 -8.70
CA MET A 459 7.37 1.65 -8.75
C MET A 459 7.73 2.57 -9.91
N ARG A 460 9.03 2.89 -10.07
CA ARG A 460 9.52 3.70 -11.19
C ARG A 460 9.24 3.03 -12.53
N ALA A 461 9.50 1.73 -12.64
CA ALA A 461 9.26 0.97 -13.87
C ALA A 461 7.79 1.00 -14.30
N ILE A 462 6.87 0.85 -13.36
CA ILE A 462 5.42 0.85 -13.62
C ILE A 462 4.96 2.28 -13.94
N ALA A 463 5.14 3.23 -13.02
CA ALA A 463 4.63 4.59 -13.18
C ALA A 463 5.21 5.29 -14.42
N CYS A 464 6.54 5.24 -14.60
CA CYS A 464 7.18 5.87 -15.76
C CYS A 464 6.96 5.07 -17.06
N GLY A 465 6.72 3.77 -16.96
CA GLY A 465 6.40 2.91 -18.10
C GLY A 465 5.00 3.16 -18.65
N ASP A 466 4.01 3.28 -17.76
CA ASP A 466 2.61 3.53 -18.12
C ASP A 466 2.39 4.96 -18.61
N GLY A 467 2.99 5.93 -17.92
CA GLY A 467 2.77 7.33 -18.20
C GLY A 467 3.44 7.83 -19.48
N GLU A 468 3.18 9.07 -19.85
CA GLU A 468 3.85 9.76 -20.95
C GLU A 468 5.34 9.93 -20.67
N SER A 469 6.17 9.93 -21.73
CA SER A 469 7.61 10.09 -21.57
C SER A 469 7.97 11.48 -21.06
N GLN A 470 8.77 11.54 -20.00
CA GLN A 470 9.28 12.80 -19.42
C GLN A 470 10.76 13.07 -19.76
N THR A 471 11.38 12.26 -20.60
CA THR A 471 12.84 12.30 -20.86
C THR A 471 13.32 13.55 -21.60
N ASN A 472 12.42 14.35 -22.16
CA ASN A 472 12.74 15.61 -22.82
C ASN A 472 12.46 16.84 -21.94
N MET A 473 12.01 16.66 -20.70
CA MET A 473 11.73 17.75 -19.77
C MET A 473 13.03 18.46 -19.39
N THR A 474 13.03 19.77 -19.44
CA THR A 474 14.16 20.60 -18.98
C THR A 474 14.11 20.84 -17.46
N ALA A 475 15.22 21.31 -16.89
CA ALA A 475 15.26 21.64 -15.46
C ALA A 475 14.36 22.84 -15.14
N GLU A 476 14.25 23.78 -16.06
CA GLU A 476 13.38 24.95 -15.96
C GLU A 476 11.90 24.54 -15.96
N GLU A 477 11.48 23.66 -16.88
CA GLU A 477 10.10 23.11 -16.92
C GLU A 477 9.77 22.30 -15.67
N PHE A 478 10.74 21.53 -15.14
CA PHE A 478 10.54 20.80 -13.90
C PHE A 478 10.41 21.73 -12.69
N ALA A 479 11.21 22.80 -12.60
CA ALA A 479 11.11 23.79 -11.54
C ALA A 479 9.76 24.55 -11.58
N ASP A 480 9.30 24.91 -12.79
CA ASP A 480 7.98 25.53 -12.98
C ASP A 480 6.85 24.57 -12.56
N TYR A 481 6.98 23.28 -12.86
CA TYR A 481 6.03 22.24 -12.43
C TYR A 481 5.98 22.09 -10.90
N VAL A 482 7.12 22.07 -10.21
CA VAL A 482 7.16 22.02 -8.73
C VAL A 482 6.48 23.24 -8.11
N THR A 483 6.76 24.43 -8.65
CA THR A 483 6.11 25.68 -8.21
C THR A 483 4.58 25.60 -8.39
N ASP A 484 4.13 25.11 -9.54
CA ASP A 484 2.71 24.92 -9.83
C ASP A 484 2.01 23.95 -8.85
N LEU A 485 2.68 22.85 -8.48
CA LEU A 485 2.19 21.92 -7.47
C LEU A 485 2.07 22.59 -6.09
N GLN A 486 3.09 23.35 -5.68
CA GLN A 486 3.11 24.03 -4.39
C GLN A 486 1.99 25.08 -4.28
N GLU A 487 1.76 25.83 -5.35
CA GLU A 487 0.73 26.86 -5.39
C GLU A 487 -0.70 26.30 -5.44
N LYS A 488 -0.91 25.19 -6.18
CA LYS A 488 -2.25 24.63 -6.43
C LYS A 488 -2.69 23.56 -5.45
N GLN A 489 -1.76 22.89 -4.78
CA GLN A 489 -2.07 21.78 -3.90
C GLN A 489 -1.65 22.08 -2.46
N ASN A 490 -0.39 21.81 -2.12
CA ASN A 490 0.13 22.02 -0.78
C ASN A 490 1.63 22.28 -0.83
N ALA A 491 2.06 23.44 -0.28
CA ALA A 491 3.45 23.86 -0.31
C ALA A 491 4.39 22.85 0.38
N ASP A 492 3.97 22.28 1.50
CA ASP A 492 4.81 21.39 2.31
C ASP A 492 4.90 19.95 1.75
N PHE A 493 3.87 19.46 1.01
CA PHE A 493 3.78 18.06 0.57
C PHE A 493 3.93 17.86 -0.95
N ALA A 494 3.96 18.93 -1.75
CA ALA A 494 4.09 18.86 -3.22
C ALA A 494 5.31 18.04 -3.71
N PHE A 495 6.35 17.96 -2.88
CA PHE A 495 7.57 17.19 -3.20
C PHE A 495 7.33 15.70 -3.44
N LEU A 496 6.29 15.11 -2.85
CA LEU A 496 5.97 13.68 -3.03
C LEU A 496 5.67 13.36 -4.49
N GLU A 497 4.79 14.15 -5.09
CA GLU A 497 4.41 14.00 -6.49
C GLU A 497 5.54 14.42 -7.43
N ALA A 498 6.25 15.49 -7.06
CA ALA A 498 7.41 15.96 -7.81
C ALA A 498 8.50 14.87 -7.91
N LYS A 499 8.75 14.11 -6.85
CA LYS A 499 9.72 13.00 -6.86
C LYS A 499 9.37 11.92 -7.89
N ILE A 500 8.08 11.57 -8.05
CA ILE A 500 7.65 10.56 -9.03
C ILE A 500 7.96 11.04 -10.44
N ARG A 501 7.55 12.26 -10.78
CA ARG A 501 7.80 12.83 -12.11
C ARG A 501 9.30 13.00 -12.38
N LEU A 502 10.08 13.45 -11.37
CA LEU A 502 11.53 13.55 -11.45
C LEU A 502 12.17 12.22 -11.85
N ALA A 503 11.79 11.12 -11.20
CA ALA A 503 12.32 9.80 -11.51
C ALA A 503 12.05 9.41 -12.98
N CYS A 504 10.92 9.84 -13.54
CA CYS A 504 10.54 9.55 -14.92
C CYS A 504 11.31 10.39 -15.96
N THR A 505 11.95 11.50 -15.57
CA THR A 505 12.81 12.26 -16.51
C THR A 505 14.01 11.46 -17.00
N GLY A 506 14.49 10.49 -16.20
CA GLY A 506 15.58 9.60 -16.56
C GLY A 506 15.16 8.24 -17.11
N TRP A 507 13.87 7.90 -17.10
CA TRP A 507 13.39 6.56 -17.44
C TRP A 507 13.07 6.41 -18.93
N ARG A 508 13.84 5.55 -19.65
CA ARG A 508 13.73 5.35 -21.11
C ARG A 508 13.11 4.02 -21.51
N ILE A 509 12.98 3.07 -20.57
CA ILE A 509 12.40 1.76 -20.87
C ILE A 509 10.89 1.91 -21.05
N ARG A 510 10.38 1.60 -22.25
CA ARG A 510 8.96 1.66 -22.55
C ARG A 510 8.37 0.26 -22.62
N PRO A 511 7.29 -0.05 -21.91
CA PRO A 511 6.63 -1.34 -22.03
C PRO A 511 6.10 -1.58 -23.45
N LYS A 512 6.19 -2.81 -23.91
CA LYS A 512 5.68 -3.21 -25.22
C LYS A 512 4.13 -3.17 -25.26
N TYR A 513 3.47 -3.65 -24.20
CA TYR A 513 2.02 -3.67 -24.11
C TYR A 513 1.55 -2.49 -23.26
N ARG A 514 0.88 -1.53 -23.91
CA ARG A 514 0.36 -0.32 -23.30
C ARG A 514 -1.08 -0.11 -23.69
N PHE A 515 -1.83 0.55 -22.83
CA PHE A 515 -3.18 1.04 -23.09
C PHE A 515 -3.25 2.52 -22.71
N ASP A 516 -3.56 3.35 -23.69
CA ASP A 516 -3.57 4.81 -23.55
C ASP A 516 -5.02 5.35 -23.52
N GLY A 517 -6.00 4.50 -23.11
CA GLY A 517 -7.42 4.84 -23.04
C GLY A 517 -8.20 4.49 -24.33
N PRO A 518 -9.47 4.86 -24.41
CA PRO A 518 -10.21 5.59 -23.39
C PRO A 518 -10.53 4.73 -22.15
N TRP A 519 -10.47 5.33 -20.98
CA TRP A 519 -10.84 4.67 -19.71
C TRP A 519 -12.34 4.73 -19.50
N THR A 520 -13.05 3.79 -20.08
CA THR A 520 -14.52 3.71 -20.02
C THR A 520 -14.99 2.27 -20.18
N THR A 521 -16.23 2.00 -19.79
CA THR A 521 -16.89 0.72 -20.01
C THR A 521 -18.22 0.91 -20.75
N PRO A 522 -18.68 -0.07 -21.53
CA PRO A 522 -20.09 -0.13 -21.90
C PRO A 522 -20.98 -0.15 -20.65
N ALA A 523 -22.24 0.26 -20.80
CA ALA A 523 -23.21 0.12 -19.73
C ALA A 523 -23.33 -1.36 -19.31
N ALA A 524 -23.34 -1.60 -18.00
CA ALA A 524 -23.48 -2.94 -17.44
C ALA A 524 -24.80 -3.60 -17.83
N ASP A 525 -24.79 -4.93 -17.95
CA ASP A 525 -25.98 -5.72 -18.24
C ASP A 525 -26.03 -6.97 -17.35
N THR A 526 -27.01 -7.03 -16.48
CA THR A 526 -27.20 -8.14 -15.53
C THR A 526 -27.51 -9.48 -16.19
N LYS A 527 -27.82 -9.47 -17.50
CA LYS A 527 -28.08 -10.69 -18.27
C LYS A 527 -26.82 -11.33 -18.88
N LEU A 528 -25.64 -10.87 -18.47
CA LEU A 528 -24.36 -11.40 -18.94
C LEU A 528 -24.21 -11.32 -20.47
N VAL A 529 -24.30 -10.12 -20.99
CA VAL A 529 -24.10 -9.85 -22.42
C VAL A 529 -22.61 -9.79 -22.72
N GLN A 530 -22.19 -10.52 -23.76
CA GLN A 530 -20.78 -10.54 -24.19
C GLN A 530 -20.22 -9.13 -24.38
N GLY A 531 -19.05 -8.87 -23.81
CA GLY A 531 -18.36 -7.58 -23.91
C GLY A 531 -18.92 -6.48 -23.00
N LYS A 532 -19.90 -6.78 -22.13
CA LYS A 532 -20.44 -5.84 -21.14
C LYS A 532 -20.13 -6.27 -19.71
N PRO A 533 -19.93 -5.33 -18.78
CA PRO A 533 -19.86 -5.62 -17.35
C PRO A 533 -21.16 -6.23 -16.80
N ALA A 534 -21.08 -7.12 -15.83
CA ALA A 534 -22.26 -7.67 -15.12
C ALA A 534 -22.84 -6.67 -14.10
N ALA A 535 -22.02 -5.77 -13.56
CA ALA A 535 -22.45 -4.68 -12.69
C ALA A 535 -21.64 -3.41 -12.99
N PRO A 536 -22.22 -2.20 -12.73
CA PRO A 536 -21.46 -0.97 -12.76
C PRO A 536 -20.35 -0.97 -11.70
N ILE A 537 -19.29 -0.17 -11.89
CA ILE A 537 -18.21 -0.02 -10.94
C ILE A 537 -18.70 0.79 -9.72
N LEU A 538 -18.38 0.34 -8.50
CA LEU A 538 -18.56 1.09 -7.27
C LEU A 538 -17.26 1.77 -6.90
N PHE A 539 -17.24 3.10 -6.96
CA PHE A 539 -16.12 3.90 -6.46
C PHE A 539 -16.32 4.25 -5.00
N MET A 540 -15.24 4.28 -4.21
CA MET A 540 -15.28 4.62 -2.79
C MET A 540 -14.17 5.60 -2.45
N SER A 541 -14.47 6.55 -1.56
CA SER A 541 -13.50 7.54 -1.10
C SER A 541 -13.84 8.00 0.33
N SER A 542 -12.81 8.33 1.11
CA SER A 542 -12.98 9.20 2.27
C SER A 542 -13.32 10.62 1.82
N ARG A 543 -13.87 11.43 2.75
CA ARG A 543 -14.18 12.84 2.48
C ARG A 543 -12.93 13.64 2.16
N TYR A 544 -11.86 13.41 2.91
CA TYR A 544 -10.56 14.03 2.72
C TYR A 544 -9.50 12.94 2.62
N ASP A 545 -9.02 12.69 1.42
CA ASP A 545 -7.95 11.74 1.15
C ASP A 545 -6.67 12.51 0.84
N PRO A 546 -5.56 12.25 1.54
CA PRO A 546 -4.34 13.06 1.39
C PRO A 546 -3.62 12.87 0.06
N VAL A 547 -3.94 11.83 -0.72
CA VAL A 547 -3.22 11.48 -1.96
C VAL A 547 -4.11 11.09 -3.14
N THR A 548 -5.36 10.65 -2.87
CA THR A 548 -6.35 10.31 -3.90
C THR A 548 -7.70 10.96 -3.56
N PRO A 549 -7.82 12.29 -3.71
CA PRO A 549 -8.94 13.06 -3.22
C PRO A 549 -10.28 12.61 -3.82
N LEU A 550 -11.37 12.85 -3.09
CA LEU A 550 -12.74 12.55 -3.52
C LEU A 550 -13.03 13.03 -4.95
N ALA A 551 -12.43 14.14 -5.36
CA ALA A 551 -12.56 14.69 -6.71
C ALA A 551 -12.15 13.68 -7.80
N ASN A 552 -11.15 12.84 -7.54
CA ASN A 552 -10.70 11.77 -8.45
C ASN A 552 -11.79 10.70 -8.60
N ALA A 553 -12.36 10.21 -7.51
CA ALA A 553 -13.45 9.23 -7.54
C ALA A 553 -14.66 9.75 -8.32
N LEU A 554 -15.03 11.02 -8.12
CA LEU A 554 -16.08 11.69 -8.86
C LEU A 554 -15.75 11.85 -10.35
N ALA A 555 -14.50 12.14 -10.70
CA ALA A 555 -14.07 12.23 -12.09
C ALA A 555 -14.12 10.87 -12.79
N MET A 556 -13.55 9.83 -12.17
CA MET A 556 -13.51 8.48 -12.75
C MET A 556 -14.91 7.87 -12.86
N SER A 557 -15.78 8.06 -11.88
CA SER A 557 -17.14 7.52 -11.93
C SER A 557 -17.96 8.06 -13.12
N ARG A 558 -17.70 9.29 -13.57
CA ARG A 558 -18.36 9.87 -14.75
C ARG A 558 -17.96 9.20 -16.07
N GLN A 559 -16.79 8.55 -16.11
CA GLN A 559 -16.31 7.86 -17.31
C GLN A 559 -16.92 6.46 -17.48
N HIS A 560 -17.54 5.90 -16.42
CA HIS A 560 -18.13 4.55 -16.41
C HIS A 560 -19.65 4.61 -16.21
N PRO A 561 -20.45 4.28 -17.25
CA PRO A 561 -21.91 4.37 -17.18
C PRO A 561 -22.51 3.56 -16.01
N GLY A 562 -23.39 4.19 -15.23
CA GLY A 562 -24.09 3.57 -14.11
C GLY A 562 -23.31 3.52 -12.80
N SER A 563 -22.03 3.88 -12.82
CA SER A 563 -21.19 3.93 -11.63
C SER A 563 -21.69 4.91 -10.57
N ARG A 564 -21.35 4.68 -9.32
CA ARG A 564 -21.66 5.55 -8.17
C ARG A 564 -20.43 5.73 -7.30
N VAL A 565 -20.42 6.80 -6.53
CA VAL A 565 -19.41 7.05 -5.51
C VAL A 565 -20.05 6.93 -4.13
N LEU A 566 -19.54 6.02 -3.31
CA LEU A 566 -19.87 5.94 -1.88
C LEU A 566 -18.83 6.72 -1.09
N VAL A 567 -19.26 7.78 -0.42
CA VAL A 567 -18.37 8.65 0.36
C VAL A 567 -18.45 8.27 1.84
N GLN A 568 -17.30 8.15 2.49
CA GLN A 568 -17.26 8.09 3.97
C GLN A 568 -16.79 9.44 4.53
N GLU A 569 -17.52 9.95 5.50
CA GLU A 569 -17.23 11.23 6.16
C GLU A 569 -16.07 11.07 7.16
N SER A 570 -14.90 10.70 6.63
CA SER A 570 -13.66 10.51 7.36
C SER A 570 -12.49 11.19 6.63
N ALA A 571 -11.37 11.29 7.32
CA ALA A 571 -10.08 11.65 6.72
C ALA A 571 -9.20 10.40 6.64
N GLY A 572 -8.25 10.39 5.67
CA GLY A 572 -7.30 9.30 5.47
C GLY A 572 -7.38 8.69 4.06
N HIS A 573 -6.39 7.87 3.72
CA HIS A 573 -6.26 7.30 2.38
C HIS A 573 -7.23 6.14 2.18
N GLY A 574 -8.28 6.39 1.39
CA GLY A 574 -9.44 5.52 1.31
C GLY A 574 -10.29 5.56 2.59
N SER A 575 -11.25 4.65 2.72
CA SER A 575 -12.16 4.58 3.86
C SER A 575 -11.93 3.36 4.77
N VAL A 576 -10.96 2.49 4.41
CA VAL A 576 -10.72 1.19 5.09
C VAL A 576 -10.23 1.36 6.52
N ASP A 577 -9.35 2.35 6.76
CA ASP A 577 -8.79 2.59 8.10
C ASP A 577 -9.87 2.94 9.12
N SER A 578 -10.95 3.58 8.69
CA SER A 578 -12.02 4.06 9.56
C SER A 578 -13.24 3.17 9.47
N PRO A 579 -13.55 2.31 10.48
CA PRO A 579 -14.69 1.40 10.46
C PRO A 579 -16.01 2.14 10.27
N SER A 580 -16.93 1.58 9.44
CA SER A 580 -18.26 2.12 9.22
C SER A 580 -19.24 1.00 8.84
N ARG A 581 -20.24 0.74 9.69
CA ARG A 581 -21.30 -0.25 9.41
C ARG A 581 -22.07 0.12 8.16
N CYS A 582 -22.36 1.41 7.98
CA CYS A 582 -23.03 1.91 6.78
C CYS A 582 -22.27 1.55 5.52
N ARG A 583 -20.96 1.78 5.47
CA ARG A 583 -20.12 1.44 4.33
C ARG A 583 -20.08 -0.07 4.08
N GLU A 584 -19.84 -0.86 5.13
CA GLU A 584 -19.77 -2.32 5.06
C GLU A 584 -21.07 -2.91 4.52
N ASP A 585 -22.23 -2.39 4.91
CA ASP A 585 -23.54 -2.85 4.44
C ASP A 585 -23.72 -2.63 2.93
N TYR A 586 -23.21 -1.51 2.38
CA TYR A 586 -23.23 -1.27 0.93
C TYR A 586 -22.24 -2.17 0.19
N ILE A 587 -21.03 -2.40 0.72
CA ILE A 587 -20.04 -3.31 0.15
C ILE A 587 -20.63 -4.73 0.05
N LYS A 588 -21.21 -5.23 1.13
CA LYS A 588 -21.83 -6.56 1.20
C LYS A 588 -22.97 -6.72 0.19
N ARG A 589 -23.88 -5.74 0.12
CA ARG A 589 -24.98 -5.77 -0.87
C ARG A 589 -24.46 -5.71 -2.31
N TYR A 590 -23.48 -4.87 -2.58
CA TYR A 590 -22.90 -4.76 -3.90
C TYR A 590 -22.23 -6.07 -4.33
N PHE A 591 -21.40 -6.70 -3.51
CA PHE A 591 -20.79 -7.98 -3.86
C PHE A 591 -21.82 -9.13 -3.93
N ALA A 592 -22.86 -9.11 -3.13
CA ALA A 592 -23.88 -10.16 -3.17
C ALA A 592 -24.82 -10.05 -4.38
N THR A 593 -25.26 -8.84 -4.74
CA THR A 593 -26.35 -8.63 -5.69
C THR A 593 -26.05 -7.66 -6.83
N GLY A 594 -24.98 -6.86 -6.72
CA GLY A 594 -24.70 -5.74 -7.64
C GLY A 594 -25.51 -4.47 -7.33
N GLU A 595 -26.21 -4.42 -6.16
CA GLU A 595 -26.98 -3.24 -5.75
C GLU A 595 -26.05 -2.05 -5.49
N MET A 596 -26.34 -0.95 -6.18
CA MET A 596 -25.57 0.28 -6.05
C MET A 596 -26.13 1.16 -4.92
N PRO A 597 -25.28 1.90 -4.19
CA PRO A 597 -25.77 2.90 -3.25
C PRO A 597 -26.57 4.01 -3.98
N PRO A 598 -27.51 4.67 -3.29
CA PRO A 598 -28.15 5.87 -3.84
C PRO A 598 -27.10 6.93 -4.22
N GLU A 599 -27.42 7.74 -5.23
CA GLU A 599 -26.54 8.85 -5.62
C GLU A 599 -26.32 9.83 -4.46
N GLY A 600 -25.07 10.25 -4.28
CA GLY A 600 -24.68 11.16 -3.19
C GLY A 600 -24.72 10.52 -1.80
N LYS A 601 -24.76 9.17 -1.70
CA LYS A 601 -24.76 8.51 -0.41
C LYS A 601 -23.47 8.77 0.36
N MET A 602 -23.62 9.19 1.62
CA MET A 602 -22.53 9.39 2.58
C MET A 602 -22.72 8.46 3.78
N CYS A 603 -21.64 7.90 4.28
CA CYS A 603 -21.57 7.07 5.48
C CYS A 603 -20.72 7.76 6.55
N GLN A 604 -21.17 7.67 7.81
CA GLN A 604 -20.36 8.15 8.94
C GLN A 604 -19.40 7.06 9.41
N PRO A 605 -18.19 7.42 9.86
CA PRO A 605 -17.31 6.49 10.54
C PRO A 605 -17.86 6.17 11.94
N ASP A 606 -17.64 4.95 12.41
CA ASP A 606 -18.03 4.51 13.75
C ASP A 606 -17.01 4.95 14.82
N CYS A 607 -15.80 5.35 14.41
CA CYS A 607 -14.68 5.69 15.28
C CYS A 607 -13.97 6.96 14.80
N GLN A 608 -13.28 7.64 15.73
CA GLN A 608 -12.47 8.82 15.48
C GLN A 608 -11.08 8.66 16.13
N PRO A 609 -10.02 9.30 15.59
CA PRO A 609 -8.70 9.30 16.22
C PRO A 609 -8.74 9.80 17.67
N PHE A 610 -7.87 9.29 18.52
CA PHE A 610 -7.76 9.60 19.95
C PHE A 610 -9.01 9.28 20.79
N GLN A 611 -9.94 8.49 20.28
CA GLN A 611 -11.12 8.04 21.03
C GLN A 611 -11.12 6.51 21.16
N GLU A 612 -11.71 6.01 22.25
CA GLU A 612 -11.96 4.58 22.37
C GLU A 612 -12.93 4.11 21.27
N CYS A 613 -12.56 3.04 20.61
CA CYS A 613 -13.36 2.45 19.55
C CYS A 613 -13.68 0.99 19.88
N ALA A 614 -14.90 0.73 20.29
CA ALA A 614 -15.35 -0.62 20.64
C ALA A 614 -15.21 -1.62 19.48
N ARG A 615 -15.36 -1.17 18.22
CA ARG A 615 -15.22 -2.04 17.04
C ARG A 615 -13.79 -2.48 16.77
N LEU A 616 -12.79 -1.75 17.23
CA LEU A 616 -11.40 -2.18 17.14
C LEU A 616 -11.10 -3.36 18.06
N SER A 617 -11.87 -3.52 19.14
CA SER A 617 -11.73 -4.61 20.10
C SER A 617 -12.54 -5.87 19.74
N GLU A 618 -13.60 -5.74 18.92
CA GLU A 618 -14.47 -6.86 18.50
C GLU A 618 -13.85 -7.72 17.39
N GLY A 619 -12.87 -7.22 16.70
CA GLY A 619 -12.16 -7.92 15.62
C GLY A 619 -10.66 -8.01 15.92
N GLY A 620 -10.18 -9.20 16.24
CA GLY A 620 -8.81 -9.46 16.68
C GLY A 620 -7.67 -9.02 15.75
N GLY A 621 -7.92 -8.21 14.72
CA GLY A 621 -6.95 -7.74 13.74
C GLY A 621 -6.49 -6.28 13.89
N LEU A 622 -7.32 -5.41 14.48
CA LEU A 622 -6.95 -4.00 14.71
C LEU A 622 -6.56 -3.73 16.19
N ALA A 623 -6.68 -4.75 17.07
CA ALA A 623 -6.27 -4.62 18.46
C ALA A 623 -4.75 -4.46 18.56
N ARG A 624 -4.35 -3.23 18.87
CA ARG A 624 -3.01 -2.86 19.32
C ARG A 624 -1.86 -3.06 18.31
N ARG A 625 -1.82 -2.25 17.27
CA ARG A 625 -0.56 -2.02 16.53
C ARG A 625 0.53 -1.38 17.42
N GLY A 626 0.23 -0.87 18.59
CA GLY A 626 1.19 -0.34 19.56
C GLY A 626 2.22 -1.36 20.05
N ASP A 627 1.87 -2.66 20.12
CA ASP A 627 2.81 -3.74 20.48
C ASP A 627 3.52 -4.37 19.26
N ALA A 628 3.11 -3.99 18.03
CA ALA A 628 3.66 -4.47 16.77
C ALA A 628 4.79 -3.58 16.23
N MET A 629 5.56 -2.91 17.09
CA MET A 629 6.78 -2.19 16.65
C MET A 629 7.82 -3.07 15.93
N ASN A 630 7.62 -4.40 15.93
CA ASN A 630 8.50 -5.36 15.25
C ASN A 630 7.96 -5.95 13.95
N VAL A 631 6.72 -5.65 13.52
CA VAL A 631 6.14 -6.08 12.23
C VAL A 631 5.88 -4.89 11.31
N ARG A 632 6.58 -3.78 11.50
CA ARG A 632 6.54 -2.59 10.66
C ARG A 632 7.28 -2.85 9.34
N GLY A 633 6.67 -3.59 8.44
CA GLY A 633 7.20 -3.86 7.11
C GLY A 633 6.42 -3.26 5.96
N TRP A 634 5.20 -2.75 6.17
CA TRP A 634 4.50 -2.10 5.07
C TRP A 634 3.46 -1.09 5.56
N ARG A 635 3.85 0.15 5.60
CA ARG A 635 2.96 1.28 5.35
C ARG A 635 2.82 1.38 3.84
N ALA A 636 1.76 1.98 3.32
CA ALA A 636 1.64 2.31 1.90
C ALA A 636 3.02 2.69 1.36
N PRO A 637 3.44 2.26 0.16
CA PRO A 637 4.80 2.45 -0.28
C PRO A 637 5.15 3.90 -0.03
N GLN A 638 6.01 4.12 0.96
CA GLN A 638 6.62 5.42 1.07
C GLN A 638 7.21 5.64 -0.30
N VAL A 639 6.85 6.73 -0.94
CA VAL A 639 7.53 7.22 -2.11
C VAL A 639 8.95 7.55 -1.67
N VAL A 640 9.72 6.51 -1.34
CA VAL A 640 11.15 6.56 -1.15
C VAL A 640 11.71 6.46 -2.56
N LEU A 641 11.68 7.59 -3.20
CA LEU A 641 12.35 7.82 -4.48
C LEU A 641 13.81 8.10 -4.25
#